data_bd0076bbc4f61d52e9d1ed2a4e539443
#
_entry.id   bd0076bbc4f61d52e9d1ed2a4e539443
#
_cell.length_a   1.000
_cell.length_b   1.000
_cell.length_c   1.000
_cell.angle_alpha   90.00
_cell.angle_beta   90.00
_cell.angle_gamma   90.00
#
_symmetry.space_group_name_H-M   'P 1'
#
loop_
_entity.id
_entity.type
_entity.pdbx_description
1 polymer ?
#
loop_
_entity_poly.entity_id
_entity_poly.type
_entity_poly.pdbx_seq_one_letter_code
_entity_poly.pdbx_strand_id
1 'polypeptide(L)'
;MKLSVKNYAMNLLSAFVLLALFSFDVAAQSVNRKMGKPTAEELNMTVYDADSSAVAVVLYKESYVSYDWGRDDFQVTYNFKRRIKILKEEGVEYANGTIVYIDKKDKSLLKEHVYGLEASAYNLENGKVVRSKMKDENVFTERVTDNVMQMKYAVPQAKVGSVVEVEYKIVSDYFFQPRDWFAQEEIPVRYAELEMLIPEFISFNIENHGAALLNVTSTPSNQNMSIGGGLVACSSEERKYVGEYLPAIKDEEYVWCPRDYLTQVNIEFNGYDIPGVIHQSYSGSWDQVDKTLFDDSDFGGRMKASNPLREEMEALCLDTLPTVERKVVAIYGLLKSRVKWNGKYALRGNNFRQVLKDGTGDNADINFILMSMLKEAGISSYPVVMSRRDERALPYSHPSIDRLSTFVVGVLENETTLMFIDASVEHGYVNVLPPLLMTSRARLMMPGNCQWINLQQLGSHSLRRTIQASLSAEGAIEGLASTYYYGIEAADKREGYFAAKDSADYVKAIEEDKSIDVTEYNSFSMKDFTPVVRDVFKFTKSADVNGDYIYVNPMLFAHVEASPFVNEKRDLPVEFPNQTQYTVNVVLDIPEGYVVEDKPEPCNIKMSDGGLSLLYNIVQQGNKLVLKYSFNLGNMMYLPSDYQELKWFWDFVAEKNNAMLVLKKQ
;
A
#
# COMPACT_ATOMS: atom_id res chain seq x y z
N MET A 1 45.39 21.97 51.61
CA MET A 1 44.66 22.03 50.33
C MET A 1 45.50 21.54 49.11
N LYS A 2 46.50 20.65 49.31
CA LYS A 2 47.34 20.11 48.24
C LYS A 2 47.28 18.55 48.07
N LEU A 3 46.47 17.87 48.90
CA LEU A 3 46.28 16.39 48.82
C LEU A 3 45.03 15.95 48.04
N SER A 4 44.08 16.89 47.75
CA SER A 4 42.80 16.53 47.10
C SER A 4 42.90 16.47 45.54
N VAL A 5 43.85 17.23 44.96
CA VAL A 5 43.99 17.32 43.46
C VAL A 5 44.70 16.12 42.86
N LYS A 6 45.59 15.43 43.61
CA LYS A 6 46.30 14.23 43.14
C LYS A 6 45.39 13.02 43.02
N ASN A 7 44.40 12.90 43.91
CA ASN A 7 43.46 11.75 43.87
C ASN A 7 42.39 11.90 42.75
N TYR A 8 42.02 13.13 42.39
CA TYR A 8 41.13 13.35 41.22
C TYR A 8 41.82 13.10 39.90
N ALA A 9 43.08 13.47 39.75
CA ALA A 9 43.84 13.23 38.54
C ALA A 9 44.14 11.72 38.32
N MET A 10 44.35 10.98 39.41
CA MET A 10 44.62 9.52 39.31
C MET A 10 43.32 8.71 39.05
N ASN A 11 42.16 9.16 39.57
CA ASN A 11 40.85 8.56 39.25
C ASN A 11 40.36 8.92 37.87
N LEU A 12 40.69 10.10 37.30
CA LEU A 12 40.42 10.44 35.90
C LEU A 12 41.33 9.69 34.93
N LEU A 13 42.58 9.41 35.27
CA LEU A 13 43.48 8.64 34.45
C LEU A 13 43.08 7.12 34.43
N SER A 14 42.64 6.58 35.59
CA SER A 14 42.12 5.20 35.64
C SER A 14 40.76 5.05 34.95
N ALA A 15 39.89 6.04 34.94
CA ALA A 15 38.65 6.04 34.16
C ALA A 15 38.90 6.13 32.65
N PHE A 16 39.92 6.92 32.24
CA PHE A 16 40.31 7.01 30.83
C PHE A 16 41.01 5.74 30.31
N VAL A 17 41.78 5.05 31.17
CA VAL A 17 42.42 3.76 30.85
C VAL A 17 41.37 2.61 30.83
N LEU A 18 40.31 2.68 31.67
CA LEU A 18 39.20 1.73 31.61
C LEU A 18 38.29 1.99 30.39
N LEU A 19 38.09 3.26 29.96
CA LEU A 19 37.37 3.58 28.73
C LEU A 19 38.17 3.21 27.46
N ALA A 20 39.48 3.26 27.52
CA ALA A 20 40.37 2.87 26.39
C ALA A 20 40.51 1.33 26.25
N LEU A 21 40.15 0.55 27.29
CA LEU A 21 40.17 -0.93 27.26
C LEU A 21 38.82 -1.50 26.79
N PHE A 22 37.79 -0.67 26.62
CA PHE A 22 36.50 -1.02 25.99
C PHE A 22 36.33 -0.43 24.58
N SER A 23 37.40 0.05 23.93
CA SER A 23 37.43 0.06 22.48
C SER A 23 37.49 -1.42 22.05
N PHE A 24 36.32 -2.07 22.00
CA PHE A 24 36.15 -3.21 21.14
C PHE A 24 36.52 -2.72 19.74
N ASP A 25 37.71 -3.08 19.27
CA ASP A 25 37.92 -3.21 17.85
C ASP A 25 36.81 -4.14 17.35
N VAL A 26 35.67 -3.59 16.94
CA VAL A 26 34.85 -4.21 15.95
C VAL A 26 35.73 -4.18 14.70
N ALA A 27 36.68 -5.12 14.64
CA ALA A 27 37.37 -5.44 13.40
C ALA A 27 36.25 -5.67 12.41
N ALA A 28 36.08 -4.77 11.45
CA ALA A 28 35.12 -4.91 10.37
C ALA A 28 35.43 -6.27 9.75
N GLN A 29 34.69 -7.30 10.18
CA GLN A 29 34.86 -8.65 9.69
C GLN A 29 34.65 -8.60 8.19
N SER A 30 35.70 -8.82 7.41
CA SER A 30 35.62 -8.76 5.97
C SER A 30 34.55 -9.73 5.48
N VAL A 31 33.53 -9.20 4.80
CA VAL A 31 32.43 -9.99 4.26
C VAL A 31 32.98 -11.05 3.31
N ASN A 32 32.59 -12.30 3.49
CA ASN A 32 32.96 -13.37 2.59
C ASN A 32 32.19 -13.28 1.26
N ARG A 33 32.86 -12.77 0.22
CA ARG A 33 32.28 -12.61 -1.13
C ARG A 33 32.42 -13.84 -2.03
N LYS A 34 33.17 -14.87 -1.59
CA LYS A 34 33.45 -16.06 -2.41
C LYS A 34 32.27 -17.05 -2.35
N MET A 35 31.57 -17.19 -3.47
CA MET A 35 30.55 -18.22 -3.63
C MET A 35 31.18 -19.63 -3.61
N GLY A 36 30.41 -20.61 -3.13
CA GLY A 36 30.85 -22.00 -3.03
C GLY A 36 31.71 -22.33 -1.79
N LYS A 37 32.00 -21.35 -0.94
CA LYS A 37 32.90 -21.51 0.24
C LYS A 37 32.38 -20.75 1.45
N PRO A 38 31.27 -21.18 2.06
CA PRO A 38 30.83 -20.58 3.33
C PRO A 38 31.89 -20.77 4.41
N THR A 39 32.05 -19.77 5.27
CA THR A 39 33.02 -19.81 6.37
C THR A 39 32.52 -20.69 7.54
N ALA A 40 33.44 -21.08 8.42
CA ALA A 40 33.07 -21.80 9.63
C ALA A 40 32.17 -20.97 10.54
N GLU A 41 32.35 -19.64 10.57
CA GLU A 41 31.48 -18.70 11.30
C GLU A 41 30.05 -18.73 10.74
N GLU A 42 29.88 -18.56 9.42
CA GLU A 42 28.59 -18.60 8.74
C GLU A 42 27.86 -19.95 8.97
N LEU A 43 28.59 -21.06 8.95
CA LEU A 43 28.01 -22.39 9.15
C LEU A 43 27.61 -22.64 10.62
N ASN A 44 28.37 -22.15 11.60
CA ASN A 44 28.10 -22.35 13.02
C ASN A 44 27.16 -21.26 13.62
N MET A 45 26.79 -20.25 12.86
CA MET A 45 25.84 -19.21 13.33
C MET A 45 24.50 -19.84 13.70
N THR A 46 24.03 -19.62 14.92
CA THR A 46 22.72 -20.08 15.41
C THR A 46 21.77 -18.93 15.70
N VAL A 47 22.30 -17.73 15.88
CA VAL A 47 21.57 -16.49 16.14
C VAL A 47 22.26 -15.36 15.38
N TYR A 48 21.52 -14.39 14.92
CA TYR A 48 22.07 -13.16 14.35
C TYR A 48 22.08 -12.07 15.41
N ASP A 49 23.27 -11.60 15.80
CA ASP A 49 23.45 -10.69 16.96
C ASP A 49 22.70 -9.36 16.82
N ALA A 50 22.57 -8.84 15.60
CA ALA A 50 21.85 -7.60 15.35
C ALA A 50 20.31 -7.74 15.44
N ASP A 51 19.79 -8.98 15.28
CA ASP A 51 18.38 -9.32 15.45
C ASP A 51 18.24 -10.79 15.89
N SER A 52 18.15 -11.02 17.19
CA SER A 52 18.00 -12.37 17.77
C SER A 52 16.65 -13.02 17.42
N SER A 53 15.67 -12.26 16.96
CA SER A 53 14.37 -12.76 16.51
C SER A 53 14.39 -13.31 15.08
N ALA A 54 15.40 -12.95 14.28
CA ALA A 54 15.51 -13.29 12.87
C ALA A 54 15.34 -14.79 12.61
N VAL A 55 14.54 -15.13 11.61
CA VAL A 55 14.31 -16.52 11.15
C VAL A 55 15.36 -16.95 10.13
N ALA A 56 15.90 -16.00 9.38
CA ALA A 56 17.01 -16.11 8.45
C ALA A 56 17.73 -14.77 8.32
N VAL A 57 18.94 -14.74 7.77
CA VAL A 57 19.68 -13.52 7.51
C VAL A 57 20.40 -13.61 6.16
N VAL A 58 20.33 -12.57 5.34
CA VAL A 58 21.15 -12.42 4.16
C VAL A 58 22.56 -12.01 4.59
N LEU A 59 23.52 -12.95 4.51
CA LEU A 59 24.91 -12.71 4.86
C LEU A 59 25.63 -11.87 3.84
N TYR A 60 25.31 -12.09 2.57
CA TYR A 60 25.90 -11.42 1.42
C TYR A 60 24.91 -11.38 0.25
N LYS A 61 24.81 -10.21 -0.37
CA LYS A 61 24.02 -9.98 -1.57
C LYS A 61 24.78 -9.03 -2.48
N GLU A 62 24.95 -9.40 -3.74
CA GLU A 62 25.62 -8.61 -4.77
C GLU A 62 24.77 -8.56 -6.02
N SER A 63 24.66 -7.38 -6.60
CA SER A 63 24.13 -7.16 -7.95
C SER A 63 25.17 -6.38 -8.75
N TYR A 64 25.62 -6.95 -9.88
CA TYR A 64 26.50 -6.27 -10.82
C TYR A 64 25.73 -6.02 -12.11
N VAL A 65 25.68 -4.75 -12.54
CA VAL A 65 24.92 -4.30 -13.71
C VAL A 65 25.90 -3.70 -14.73
N SER A 66 25.87 -4.22 -15.96
CA SER A 66 26.67 -3.70 -17.05
C SER A 66 25.87 -3.53 -18.33
N TYR A 67 26.26 -2.56 -19.14
CA TYR A 67 25.64 -2.27 -20.43
C TYR A 67 26.64 -2.56 -21.54
N ASP A 68 26.19 -3.31 -22.54
CA ASP A 68 26.92 -3.63 -23.75
C ASP A 68 26.07 -3.34 -24.97
N TRP A 69 26.73 -3.26 -26.15
CA TRP A 69 26.00 -3.22 -27.41
C TRP A 69 25.58 -4.63 -27.82
N GLY A 70 24.28 -4.86 -27.96
CA GLY A 70 23.71 -6.11 -28.43
C GLY A 70 23.76 -6.24 -29.97
N ARG A 71 22.70 -6.84 -30.53
CA ARG A 71 22.61 -7.05 -31.99
C ARG A 71 22.40 -5.72 -32.73
N ASP A 72 21.45 -4.91 -32.31
CA ASP A 72 21.00 -3.70 -32.99
C ASP A 72 20.87 -2.47 -32.05
N ASP A 73 20.99 -2.68 -30.73
CA ASP A 73 20.83 -1.66 -29.70
C ASP A 73 21.59 -2.08 -28.42
N PHE A 74 21.52 -1.26 -27.36
CA PHE A 74 22.08 -1.63 -26.06
C PHE A 74 21.36 -2.84 -25.44
N GLN A 75 22.12 -3.56 -24.65
CA GLN A 75 21.64 -4.68 -23.84
C GLN A 75 22.20 -4.53 -22.43
N VAL A 76 21.38 -4.81 -21.41
CA VAL A 76 21.80 -4.77 -20.02
C VAL A 76 21.93 -6.18 -19.45
N THR A 77 23.02 -6.40 -18.73
CA THR A 77 23.28 -7.64 -18.00
C THR A 77 23.24 -7.39 -16.51
N TYR A 78 22.41 -8.16 -15.80
CA TYR A 78 22.32 -8.19 -14.34
C TYR A 78 22.91 -9.50 -13.85
N ASN A 79 23.94 -9.46 -13.01
CA ASN A 79 24.47 -10.62 -12.32
C ASN A 79 24.05 -10.54 -10.84
N PHE A 80 23.47 -11.60 -10.32
CA PHE A 80 22.98 -11.68 -8.94
C PHE A 80 23.69 -12.78 -8.18
N LYS A 81 24.12 -12.46 -6.94
CA LYS A 81 24.63 -13.43 -5.97
C LYS A 81 23.95 -13.16 -4.61
N ARG A 82 23.59 -14.22 -3.95
CA ARG A 82 22.96 -14.14 -2.62
C ARG A 82 23.41 -15.32 -1.75
N ARG A 83 23.77 -15.04 -0.50
CA ARG A 83 24.05 -16.04 0.54
C ARG A 83 23.17 -15.77 1.73
N ILE A 84 22.47 -16.81 2.20
CA ILE A 84 21.52 -16.73 3.31
C ILE A 84 21.92 -17.74 4.37
N LYS A 85 21.81 -17.38 5.64
CA LYS A 85 21.82 -18.31 6.78
C LYS A 85 20.40 -18.54 7.27
N ILE A 86 20.00 -19.79 7.38
CA ILE A 86 18.71 -20.21 7.93
C ILE A 86 18.90 -20.42 9.44
N LEU A 87 18.10 -19.73 10.27
CA LEU A 87 18.24 -19.73 11.72
C LEU A 87 17.11 -20.48 12.43
N LYS A 88 15.88 -20.43 11.87
CA LYS A 88 14.68 -21.08 12.41
C LYS A 88 13.91 -21.79 11.30
N GLU A 89 12.89 -22.60 11.66
CA GLU A 89 12.10 -23.37 10.70
C GLU A 89 11.36 -22.48 9.70
N GLU A 90 10.79 -21.38 10.18
CA GLU A 90 10.11 -20.38 9.34
C GLU A 90 11.05 -19.74 8.32
N GLY A 91 12.35 -19.76 8.57
CA GLY A 91 13.37 -19.24 7.66
C GLY A 91 13.71 -20.15 6.47
N VAL A 92 13.25 -21.40 6.48
CA VAL A 92 13.56 -22.39 5.41
C VAL A 92 12.99 -21.95 4.07
N GLU A 93 11.87 -21.23 4.05
CA GLU A 93 11.24 -20.72 2.83
C GLU A 93 12.16 -19.79 2.04
N TYR A 94 13.04 -19.01 2.69
CA TYR A 94 13.98 -18.09 2.03
C TYR A 94 15.11 -18.81 1.26
N ALA A 95 15.23 -20.14 1.38
CA ALA A 95 16.11 -20.94 0.54
C ALA A 95 15.60 -21.04 -0.91
N ASN A 96 14.29 -20.90 -1.10
CA ASN A 96 13.64 -20.97 -2.39
C ASN A 96 13.48 -19.57 -2.97
N GLY A 97 13.14 -19.45 -4.25
CA GLY A 97 12.91 -18.14 -4.83
C GLY A 97 12.25 -18.16 -6.20
N THR A 98 11.96 -16.96 -6.67
CA THR A 98 11.32 -16.73 -7.95
C THR A 98 12.08 -15.64 -8.72
N ILE A 99 12.39 -15.92 -9.97
CA ILE A 99 13.00 -14.98 -10.91
C ILE A 99 11.94 -14.59 -11.92
N VAL A 100 11.59 -13.30 -11.97
CA VAL A 100 10.61 -12.75 -12.91
C VAL A 100 11.35 -12.12 -14.07
N TYR A 101 10.93 -12.40 -15.31
CA TYR A 101 11.53 -11.86 -16.51
C TYR A 101 10.50 -11.66 -17.63
N ILE A 102 10.82 -10.78 -18.60
CA ILE A 102 9.93 -10.40 -19.69
C ILE A 102 10.15 -11.33 -20.89
N ASP A 103 9.08 -12.00 -21.30
CA ASP A 103 9.01 -12.77 -22.56
C ASP A 103 7.60 -12.66 -23.12
N LYS A 104 7.38 -11.70 -24.02
CA LYS A 104 6.08 -11.40 -24.60
C LYS A 104 5.63 -12.49 -25.56
N LYS A 105 4.33 -12.83 -25.52
CA LYS A 105 3.69 -13.77 -26.47
C LYS A 105 3.64 -13.21 -27.89
N ASP A 106 3.60 -11.89 -28.04
CA ASP A 106 3.64 -11.25 -29.35
C ASP A 106 5.00 -11.53 -30.04
N LYS A 107 5.09 -11.17 -31.31
CA LYS A 107 6.32 -11.34 -32.08
C LYS A 107 7.39 -10.28 -31.75
N SER A 108 7.36 -9.68 -30.57
CA SER A 108 8.40 -8.75 -30.12
C SER A 108 9.75 -9.42 -30.15
N LEU A 109 10.74 -8.74 -30.74
CA LEU A 109 12.11 -9.21 -30.78
C LEU A 109 12.82 -8.97 -29.45
N LEU A 110 12.29 -8.07 -28.60
CA LEU A 110 12.88 -7.74 -27.31
C LEU A 110 12.50 -8.78 -26.27
N LYS A 111 13.49 -9.32 -25.56
CA LYS A 111 13.34 -10.39 -24.58
C LYS A 111 14.30 -10.23 -23.40
N GLU A 112 13.97 -10.92 -22.34
CA GLU A 112 14.90 -11.23 -21.26
C GLU A 112 15.20 -12.71 -21.21
N HIS A 113 16.44 -13.05 -20.88
CA HIS A 113 16.91 -14.42 -20.73
C HIS A 113 17.59 -14.62 -19.38
N VAL A 114 17.22 -15.69 -18.67
CA VAL A 114 17.87 -16.09 -17.42
C VAL A 114 18.93 -17.15 -17.74
N TYR A 115 20.15 -16.95 -17.29
CA TYR A 115 21.27 -17.85 -17.49
C TYR A 115 21.95 -18.20 -16.16
N GLY A 116 22.54 -19.40 -16.12
CA GLY A 116 23.46 -19.81 -15.06
C GLY A 116 22.84 -19.83 -13.68
N LEU A 117 21.54 -20.13 -13.56
CA LEU A 117 20.91 -20.30 -12.27
C LEU A 117 21.52 -21.51 -11.56
N GLU A 118 22.31 -21.23 -10.54
CA GLU A 118 22.90 -22.21 -9.65
C GLU A 118 22.50 -21.93 -8.21
N ALA A 119 22.14 -22.97 -7.47
CA ALA A 119 21.87 -22.86 -6.05
C ALA A 119 22.41 -24.08 -5.31
N SER A 120 22.80 -23.88 -4.04
CA SER A 120 23.32 -24.96 -3.19
C SER A 120 23.03 -24.69 -1.73
N ALA A 121 22.68 -25.73 -1.00
CA ALA A 121 22.64 -25.72 0.46
C ALA A 121 23.94 -26.36 1.02
N TYR A 122 24.51 -25.72 2.03
CA TYR A 122 25.69 -26.21 2.78
C TYR A 122 25.25 -26.50 4.20
N ASN A 123 25.40 -27.76 4.60
CA ASN A 123 25.04 -28.26 5.92
C ASN A 123 26.29 -28.74 6.66
N LEU A 124 26.34 -28.49 7.96
CA LEU A 124 27.39 -29.09 8.80
C LEU A 124 26.89 -30.42 9.37
N GLU A 125 27.43 -31.52 8.87
CA GLU A 125 27.06 -32.89 9.29
C GLU A 125 28.29 -33.64 9.86
N ASN A 126 28.23 -34.03 11.12
CA ASN A 126 29.35 -34.69 11.83
C ASN A 126 30.67 -33.91 11.68
N GLY A 127 30.62 -32.56 11.75
CA GLY A 127 31.80 -31.71 11.64
C GLY A 127 32.35 -31.55 10.23
N LYS A 128 31.64 -32.04 9.20
CA LYS A 128 32.01 -31.90 7.79
C LYS A 128 30.95 -31.08 7.06
N VAL A 129 31.41 -30.26 6.12
CA VAL A 129 30.51 -29.48 5.24
C VAL A 129 29.99 -30.37 4.10
N VAL A 130 28.67 -30.57 4.06
CA VAL A 130 27.98 -31.32 3.02
C VAL A 130 27.29 -30.33 2.12
N ARG A 131 27.59 -30.36 0.82
CA ARG A 131 26.95 -29.50 -0.22
C ARG A 131 25.88 -30.27 -0.97
N SER A 132 24.68 -29.73 -1.03
CA SER A 132 23.57 -30.21 -1.84
C SER A 132 23.30 -29.23 -2.97
N LYS A 133 23.69 -29.58 -4.20
CA LYS A 133 23.51 -28.73 -5.39
C LYS A 133 22.09 -28.91 -5.96
N MET A 134 21.45 -27.81 -6.32
CA MET A 134 20.19 -27.78 -7.06
C MET A 134 20.40 -28.41 -8.45
N LYS A 135 19.37 -29.08 -8.97
CA LYS A 135 19.32 -29.68 -10.32
C LYS A 135 18.16 -29.08 -11.11
N ASP A 136 18.12 -29.33 -12.41
CA ASP A 136 17.07 -28.81 -13.30
C ASP A 136 15.66 -29.25 -12.89
N GLU A 137 15.51 -30.42 -12.27
CA GLU A 137 14.24 -30.92 -11.72
C GLU A 137 13.66 -30.05 -10.57
N ASN A 138 14.49 -29.20 -9.96
CA ASN A 138 14.11 -28.29 -8.89
C ASN A 138 13.71 -26.88 -9.43
N VAL A 139 13.69 -26.70 -10.75
CA VAL A 139 13.37 -25.45 -11.41
C VAL A 139 12.09 -25.62 -12.21
N PHE A 140 11.13 -24.74 -11.98
CA PHE A 140 9.86 -24.71 -12.68
C PHE A 140 9.63 -23.34 -13.31
N THR A 141 9.30 -23.30 -14.61
CA THR A 141 9.05 -22.06 -15.34
C THR A 141 7.60 -22.02 -15.81
N GLU A 142 6.91 -20.93 -15.53
CA GLU A 142 5.52 -20.71 -15.92
C GLU A 142 5.29 -19.29 -16.44
N ARG A 143 4.25 -19.13 -17.25
CA ARG A 143 3.81 -17.81 -17.73
C ARG A 143 2.76 -17.23 -16.79
N VAL A 144 3.04 -16.04 -16.29
CA VAL A 144 2.15 -15.32 -15.35
C VAL A 144 1.14 -14.45 -16.11
N THR A 145 1.62 -13.72 -17.12
CA THR A 145 0.81 -12.88 -18.01
C THR A 145 1.29 -13.04 -19.45
N ASP A 146 0.63 -12.38 -20.40
CA ASP A 146 1.07 -12.43 -21.80
C ASP A 146 2.48 -11.86 -22.02
N ASN A 147 2.99 -11.06 -21.09
CA ASN A 147 4.29 -10.42 -21.18
C ASN A 147 5.33 -10.94 -20.19
N VAL A 148 4.92 -11.69 -19.15
CA VAL A 148 5.75 -11.99 -18.00
C VAL A 148 5.85 -13.49 -17.76
N MET A 149 7.08 -13.98 -17.62
CA MET A 149 7.44 -15.32 -17.17
C MET A 149 7.97 -15.28 -15.74
N GLN A 150 7.79 -16.37 -15.00
CA GLN A 150 8.49 -16.59 -13.75
C GLN A 150 9.16 -17.96 -13.72
N MET A 151 10.34 -17.97 -13.16
CA MET A 151 11.14 -19.17 -12.91
C MET A 151 11.25 -19.37 -11.39
N LYS A 152 10.59 -20.40 -10.87
CA LYS A 152 10.64 -20.79 -9.46
C LYS A 152 11.72 -21.84 -9.28
N TYR A 153 12.48 -21.73 -8.19
CA TYR A 153 13.49 -22.71 -7.83
C TYR A 153 13.39 -23.10 -6.36
N ALA A 154 13.73 -24.36 -6.07
CA ALA A 154 13.78 -24.90 -4.72
C ALA A 154 15.16 -25.52 -4.45
N VAL A 155 15.79 -25.13 -3.33
CA VAL A 155 17.12 -25.61 -2.99
C VAL A 155 17.02 -26.89 -2.13
N PRO A 156 17.50 -28.03 -2.63
CA PRO A 156 17.35 -29.30 -1.92
C PRO A 156 18.16 -29.33 -0.61
N GLN A 157 17.62 -30.03 0.38
CA GLN A 157 18.26 -30.22 1.72
C GLN A 157 18.52 -28.92 2.49
N ALA A 158 17.85 -27.84 2.14
CA ALA A 158 17.83 -26.63 2.98
C ALA A 158 17.04 -26.91 4.27
N LYS A 159 17.63 -26.57 5.41
CA LYS A 159 17.07 -26.81 6.76
C LYS A 159 17.62 -25.79 7.74
N VAL A 160 17.12 -25.77 8.95
CA VAL A 160 17.68 -24.95 10.03
C VAL A 160 19.18 -25.21 10.16
N GLY A 161 19.98 -24.15 10.20
CA GLY A 161 21.44 -24.21 10.24
C GLY A 161 22.12 -24.23 8.86
N SER A 162 21.39 -24.41 7.76
CA SER A 162 21.96 -24.34 6.41
C SER A 162 22.46 -22.94 6.07
N VAL A 163 23.56 -22.89 5.31
CA VAL A 163 23.93 -21.72 4.49
C VAL A 163 23.50 -22.02 3.05
N VAL A 164 22.70 -21.15 2.46
CA VAL A 164 22.19 -21.31 1.10
C VAL A 164 22.81 -20.24 0.21
N GLU A 165 23.31 -20.64 -0.94
CA GLU A 165 23.87 -19.77 -1.97
C GLU A 165 23.09 -19.90 -3.26
N VAL A 166 22.84 -18.75 -3.88
CA VAL A 166 22.15 -18.64 -5.19
C VAL A 166 22.88 -17.63 -6.05
N GLU A 167 23.12 -17.97 -7.31
CA GLU A 167 23.64 -17.05 -8.32
C GLU A 167 22.96 -17.29 -9.67
N TYR A 168 22.72 -16.21 -10.41
CA TYR A 168 22.18 -16.23 -11.76
C TYR A 168 22.44 -14.93 -12.49
N LYS A 169 22.21 -14.92 -13.80
CA LYS A 169 22.33 -13.77 -14.67
C LYS A 169 21.06 -13.56 -15.48
N ILE A 170 20.63 -12.30 -15.60
CA ILE A 170 19.59 -11.87 -16.55
C ILE A 170 20.25 -11.03 -17.62
N VAL A 171 20.04 -11.35 -18.87
CA VAL A 171 20.40 -10.55 -20.03
C VAL A 171 19.10 -10.00 -20.62
N SER A 172 19.00 -8.67 -20.75
CA SER A 172 17.78 -7.97 -21.11
C SER A 172 17.99 -7.01 -22.26
N ASP A 173 17.13 -7.12 -23.28
CA ASP A 173 17.01 -6.13 -24.35
C ASP A 173 16.28 -4.86 -23.91
N TYR A 174 15.68 -4.87 -22.71
CA TYR A 174 14.98 -3.73 -22.11
C TYR A 174 15.94 -2.83 -21.32
N PHE A 175 17.06 -2.40 -21.94
CA PHE A 175 18.06 -1.53 -21.30
C PHE A 175 17.47 -0.17 -20.86
N PHE A 176 16.38 0.26 -21.50
CA PHE A 176 15.65 1.48 -21.21
C PHE A 176 14.61 1.33 -20.07
N GLN A 177 14.44 0.14 -19.53
CA GLN A 177 13.62 -0.16 -18.34
C GLN A 177 14.49 -0.84 -17.27
N PRO A 178 15.44 -0.13 -16.67
CA PRO A 178 16.34 -0.69 -15.69
C PRO A 178 15.57 -1.17 -14.46
N ARG A 179 16.09 -2.22 -13.81
CA ARG A 179 15.52 -2.76 -12.60
C ARG A 179 15.97 -1.94 -11.40
N ASP A 180 15.02 -1.54 -10.55
CA ASP A 180 15.34 -1.00 -9.23
C ASP A 180 16.08 -2.05 -8.39
N TRP A 181 16.97 -1.60 -7.52
CA TRP A 181 17.69 -2.48 -6.63
C TRP A 181 17.30 -2.22 -5.17
N PHE A 182 16.90 -3.28 -4.48
CA PHE A 182 16.53 -3.26 -3.07
C PHE A 182 17.71 -3.75 -2.23
N ALA A 183 18.27 -2.90 -1.39
CA ALA A 183 19.30 -3.30 -0.44
C ALA A 183 18.70 -4.05 0.75
N GLN A 184 17.54 -3.61 1.22
CA GLN A 184 16.81 -4.13 2.36
C GLN A 184 15.76 -5.16 1.92
N GLU A 185 15.43 -6.10 2.80
CA GLU A 185 14.49 -7.20 2.57
C GLU A 185 13.62 -7.46 3.81
N GLU A 186 12.72 -8.45 3.73
CA GLU A 186 11.87 -8.92 4.82
C GLU A 186 12.65 -9.62 5.96
N ILE A 187 13.88 -10.02 5.67
CA ILE A 187 14.84 -10.55 6.65
C ILE A 187 16.05 -9.62 6.75
N PRO A 188 16.79 -9.60 7.89
CA PRO A 188 17.97 -8.75 8.02
C PRO A 188 19.00 -9.01 6.93
N VAL A 189 19.66 -7.95 6.48
CA VAL A 189 20.74 -8.04 5.48
C VAL A 189 22.05 -7.56 6.10
N ARG A 190 23.03 -8.45 6.29
CA ARG A 190 24.33 -8.12 6.85
C ARG A 190 25.16 -7.26 5.87
N TYR A 191 25.10 -7.59 4.56
CA TYR A 191 25.80 -6.86 3.52
C TYR A 191 25.08 -6.95 2.19
N ALA A 192 24.84 -5.79 1.58
CA ALA A 192 24.25 -5.64 0.27
C ALA A 192 25.12 -4.70 -0.59
N GLU A 193 25.39 -5.09 -1.84
CA GLU A 193 26.20 -4.31 -2.78
C GLU A 193 25.51 -4.28 -4.15
N LEU A 194 25.34 -3.07 -4.69
CA LEU A 194 25.05 -2.86 -6.11
C LEU A 194 26.25 -2.19 -6.74
N GLU A 195 26.76 -2.75 -7.82
CA GLU A 195 27.79 -2.17 -8.66
C GLU A 195 27.26 -2.00 -10.09
N MET A 196 27.38 -0.80 -10.64
CA MET A 196 26.89 -0.45 -11.97
C MET A 196 28.06 0.07 -12.81
N LEU A 197 28.34 -0.56 -13.95
CA LEU A 197 29.24 -0.05 -14.97
C LEU A 197 28.42 0.68 -16.04
N ILE A 198 28.44 2.01 -15.99
CA ILE A 198 27.60 2.90 -16.82
C ILE A 198 28.49 3.52 -17.91
N PRO A 199 28.30 3.20 -19.21
CA PRO A 199 29.03 3.84 -20.30
C PRO A 199 28.55 5.29 -20.48
N GLU A 200 29.44 6.18 -20.91
CA GLU A 200 29.16 7.59 -21.16
C GLU A 200 28.01 7.85 -22.17
N PHE A 201 27.69 6.84 -22.96
CA PHE A 201 26.63 6.91 -23.97
C PHE A 201 25.22 6.80 -23.38
N ILE A 202 25.06 6.35 -22.13
CA ILE A 202 23.76 6.14 -21.50
C ILE A 202 23.66 7.02 -20.26
N SER A 203 22.54 7.69 -20.08
CA SER A 203 22.27 8.50 -18.90
C SER A 203 21.10 7.96 -18.09
N PHE A 204 21.23 8.04 -16.75
CA PHE A 204 20.22 7.63 -15.78
C PHE A 204 19.99 8.69 -14.73
N ASN A 205 18.76 8.76 -14.23
CA ASN A 205 18.44 9.36 -12.95
C ASN A 205 18.48 8.26 -11.88
N ILE A 206 19.36 8.41 -10.90
CA ILE A 206 19.54 7.40 -9.86
C ILE A 206 19.28 8.04 -8.50
N GLU A 207 18.31 7.52 -7.76
CA GLU A 207 17.90 8.01 -6.45
C GLU A 207 18.00 6.92 -5.38
N ASN A 208 18.47 7.32 -4.19
CA ASN A 208 18.49 6.46 -3.01
C ASN A 208 17.24 6.75 -2.17
N HIS A 209 16.56 5.70 -1.74
CA HIS A 209 15.39 5.76 -0.87
C HIS A 209 15.56 4.88 0.37
N GLY A 210 14.68 5.08 1.36
CA GLY A 210 14.64 4.32 2.58
C GLY A 210 15.33 5.00 3.76
N ALA A 211 15.19 4.41 4.95
CA ALA A 211 15.69 4.99 6.20
C ALA A 211 17.17 4.72 6.44
N ALA A 212 17.72 3.60 5.95
CA ALA A 212 19.12 3.27 6.12
C ALA A 212 19.97 3.92 5.03
N LEU A 213 21.13 4.46 5.43
CA LEU A 213 22.05 5.10 4.52
C LEU A 213 22.87 4.06 3.73
N LEU A 214 23.00 4.29 2.42
CA LEU A 214 23.93 3.55 1.57
C LEU A 214 25.22 4.34 1.41
N ASN A 215 26.36 3.65 1.52
CA ASN A 215 27.66 4.20 1.15
C ASN A 215 27.78 4.19 -0.37
N VAL A 216 27.93 5.36 -0.98
CA VAL A 216 28.02 5.51 -2.44
C VAL A 216 29.42 5.92 -2.84
N THR A 217 30.01 5.19 -3.78
CA THR A 217 31.29 5.55 -4.41
C THR A 217 31.13 5.57 -5.92
N SER A 218 31.84 6.48 -6.58
CA SER A 218 31.89 6.60 -8.04
C SER A 218 33.35 6.68 -8.47
N THR A 219 33.74 5.83 -9.41
CA THR A 219 35.09 5.73 -9.93
C THR A 219 35.06 5.77 -11.45
N PRO A 220 35.85 6.66 -12.09
CA PRO A 220 36.04 6.63 -13.54
C PRO A 220 36.60 5.28 -13.99
N SER A 221 36.05 4.74 -15.06
CA SER A 221 36.48 3.50 -15.70
C SER A 221 36.48 3.64 -17.21
N ASN A 222 36.98 2.66 -17.93
CA ASN A 222 36.93 2.61 -19.39
C ASN A 222 36.50 1.21 -19.83
N GLN A 223 35.74 1.15 -20.90
CA GLN A 223 35.34 -0.12 -21.50
C GLN A 223 35.43 -0.05 -23.03
N ASN A 224 35.50 -1.19 -23.69
CA ASN A 224 35.41 -1.30 -25.12
C ASN A 224 34.07 -1.94 -25.49
N MET A 225 33.30 -1.28 -26.33
CA MET A 225 32.01 -1.76 -26.82
C MET A 225 32.09 -2.07 -28.32
N SER A 226 31.43 -3.15 -28.74
CA SER A 226 31.34 -3.50 -30.14
C SER A 226 30.11 -2.88 -30.79
N ILE A 227 30.21 -1.67 -31.33
CA ILE A 227 29.11 -0.90 -31.90
C ILE A 227 29.17 -0.96 -33.43
N GLY A 228 28.13 -1.42 -34.12
CA GLY A 228 28.05 -1.47 -35.56
C GLY A 228 29.17 -2.32 -36.24
N GLY A 229 29.70 -3.31 -35.50
CA GLY A 229 30.80 -4.17 -35.97
C GLY A 229 32.21 -3.59 -35.80
N GLY A 230 32.33 -2.40 -35.22
CA GLY A 230 33.59 -1.75 -34.82
C GLY A 230 33.78 -1.76 -33.31
N LEU A 231 35.06 -1.82 -32.84
CA LEU A 231 35.38 -1.69 -31.42
C LEU A 231 35.50 -0.21 -31.07
N VAL A 232 34.64 0.29 -30.21
CA VAL A 232 34.59 1.67 -29.72
C VAL A 232 35.05 1.70 -28.27
N ALA A 233 36.15 2.39 -27.98
CA ALA A 233 36.55 2.68 -26.61
C ALA A 233 35.65 3.80 -26.05
N CYS A 234 35.06 3.62 -24.90
CA CYS A 234 34.26 4.63 -24.23
C CYS A 234 34.65 4.78 -22.76
N SER A 235 34.54 6.01 -22.28
CA SER A 235 34.59 6.28 -20.84
C SER A 235 33.38 5.67 -20.15
N SER A 236 33.57 5.24 -18.92
CA SER A 236 32.51 4.66 -18.13
C SER A 236 32.61 5.14 -16.68
N GLU A 237 31.53 5.07 -15.96
CA GLU A 237 31.47 5.27 -14.52
C GLU A 237 31.15 3.94 -13.83
N GLU A 238 32.04 3.52 -12.93
CA GLU A 238 31.73 2.43 -11.99
C GLU A 238 31.14 3.04 -10.72
N ARG A 239 29.85 2.83 -10.51
CA ARG A 239 29.11 3.36 -9.37
C ARG A 239 28.71 2.21 -8.46
N LYS A 240 29.09 2.33 -7.18
CA LYS A 240 28.86 1.30 -6.17
C LYS A 240 28.05 1.86 -5.00
N TYR A 241 27.06 1.07 -4.57
CA TYR A 241 26.18 1.32 -3.44
C TYR A 241 26.34 0.17 -2.46
N VAL A 242 26.65 0.48 -1.20
CA VAL A 242 26.87 -0.54 -0.15
C VAL A 242 25.98 -0.23 1.05
N GLY A 243 25.19 -1.21 1.46
CA GLY A 243 24.43 -1.21 2.71
C GLY A 243 24.94 -2.31 3.63
N GLU A 244 25.13 -1.98 4.90
CA GLU A 244 25.60 -2.92 5.92
C GLU A 244 24.63 -2.93 7.11
N TYR A 245 24.40 -4.11 7.70
CA TYR A 245 23.57 -4.33 8.89
C TYR A 245 22.17 -3.71 8.75
N LEU A 246 21.55 -3.90 7.58
CA LEU A 246 20.20 -3.41 7.31
C LEU A 246 19.18 -4.26 8.09
N PRO A 247 18.28 -3.61 8.85
CA PRO A 247 17.24 -4.34 9.56
C PRO A 247 16.22 -4.97 8.61
N ALA A 248 15.53 -6.00 9.07
CA ALA A 248 14.37 -6.53 8.36
C ALA A 248 13.26 -5.47 8.31
N ILE A 249 12.56 -5.39 7.19
CA ILE A 249 11.27 -4.69 7.14
C ILE A 249 10.18 -5.75 7.07
N LYS A 250 9.36 -5.80 8.13
CA LYS A 250 8.22 -6.71 8.23
C LYS A 250 6.98 -6.01 7.66
N ASP A 251 6.07 -6.81 7.13
CA ASP A 251 4.74 -6.31 6.80
C ASP A 251 4.04 -5.82 8.07
N GLU A 252 3.50 -4.63 8.00
CA GLU A 252 2.73 -4.00 9.06
C GLU A 252 1.38 -3.57 8.50
N GLU A 253 0.33 -3.73 9.31
CA GLU A 253 -1.00 -3.26 8.91
C GLU A 253 -1.00 -1.75 8.69
N TYR A 254 -1.93 -1.27 7.87
CA TYR A 254 -2.02 0.15 7.48
C TYR A 254 -0.77 0.69 6.78
N VAL A 255 -0.13 -0.12 5.94
CA VAL A 255 0.89 0.30 4.99
C VAL A 255 0.45 -0.12 3.59
N TRP A 256 0.29 0.84 2.69
CA TRP A 256 -0.19 0.54 1.33
C TRP A 256 0.89 -0.09 0.45
N CYS A 257 2.10 0.47 0.48
CA CYS A 257 3.23 -0.01 -0.30
C CYS A 257 4.50 -0.09 0.55
N PRO A 258 4.76 -1.21 1.26
CA PRO A 258 5.97 -1.37 2.07
C PRO A 258 7.27 -1.13 1.28
N ARG A 259 7.25 -1.41 -0.03
CA ARG A 259 8.41 -1.20 -0.91
C ARG A 259 8.87 0.26 -1.01
N ASP A 260 7.98 1.24 -0.79
CA ASP A 260 8.35 2.66 -0.82
C ASP A 260 9.26 3.06 0.35
N TYR A 261 9.27 2.25 1.41
CA TYR A 261 10.04 2.49 2.64
C TYR A 261 11.34 1.68 2.72
N LEU A 262 11.53 0.69 1.82
CA LEU A 262 12.76 -0.09 1.75
C LEU A 262 13.96 0.77 1.37
N THR A 263 15.12 0.47 1.96
CA THR A 263 16.38 1.01 1.48
C THR A 263 16.70 0.42 0.11
N GLN A 264 16.76 1.28 -0.91
CA GLN A 264 16.79 0.90 -2.31
C GLN A 264 17.45 1.97 -3.17
N VAL A 265 17.87 1.57 -4.37
CA VAL A 265 18.33 2.44 -5.44
C VAL A 265 17.33 2.37 -6.59
N ASN A 266 16.68 3.48 -6.87
CA ASN A 266 15.81 3.63 -8.02
C ASN A 266 16.61 4.10 -9.22
N ILE A 267 16.42 3.44 -10.35
CA ILE A 267 17.19 3.69 -11.56
C ILE A 267 16.18 3.98 -12.68
N GLU A 268 16.20 5.19 -13.19
CA GLU A 268 15.35 5.60 -14.30
C GLU A 268 16.21 5.98 -15.51
N PHE A 269 15.88 5.42 -16.65
CA PHE A 269 16.56 5.68 -17.90
C PHE A 269 16.19 7.09 -18.41
N ASN A 270 17.22 7.91 -18.73
CA ASN A 270 17.02 9.28 -19.17
C ASN A 270 17.28 9.46 -20.68
N GLY A 271 18.12 8.63 -21.26
CA GLY A 271 18.42 8.68 -22.69
C GLY A 271 19.77 8.10 -23.05
N TYR A 272 20.08 8.14 -24.32
CA TYR A 272 21.41 7.78 -24.82
C TYR A 272 21.87 8.69 -25.96
N ASP A 273 23.18 8.85 -26.08
CA ASP A 273 23.85 9.68 -27.10
C ASP A 273 25.11 8.98 -27.62
N ILE A 274 25.02 8.46 -28.84
CA ILE A 274 26.16 7.86 -29.52
C ILE A 274 26.62 8.82 -30.63
N PRO A 275 27.80 9.46 -30.50
CA PRO A 275 28.27 10.45 -31.44
C PRO A 275 28.29 9.95 -32.89
N GLY A 276 27.62 10.69 -33.78
CA GLY A 276 27.52 10.39 -35.20
C GLY A 276 26.62 9.22 -35.59
N VAL A 277 25.92 8.60 -34.63
CA VAL A 277 24.98 7.47 -34.86
C VAL A 277 23.57 7.87 -34.49
N ILE A 278 23.32 8.18 -33.23
CA ILE A 278 21.95 8.49 -32.72
C ILE A 278 22.01 9.27 -31.41
N HIS A 279 21.13 10.24 -31.30
CA HIS A 279 20.83 10.92 -30.03
C HIS A 279 19.36 10.75 -29.70
N GLN A 280 19.03 10.20 -28.53
CA GLN A 280 17.67 10.06 -28.07
C GLN A 280 17.57 10.36 -26.58
N SER A 281 16.82 11.41 -26.25
CA SER A 281 16.47 11.73 -24.88
C SER A 281 15.01 11.31 -24.64
N TYR A 282 14.80 10.55 -23.57
CA TYR A 282 13.47 10.18 -23.09
C TYR A 282 13.18 11.06 -21.90
N SER A 283 12.40 12.06 -22.15
CA SER A 283 11.81 13.02 -21.23
C SER A 283 12.54 13.38 -19.94
N GLY A 284 12.94 14.60 -19.86
CA GLY A 284 13.25 15.24 -18.60
C GLY A 284 12.07 15.92 -17.90
N SER A 285 10.81 15.83 -18.38
CA SER A 285 9.70 16.58 -17.79
C SER A 285 8.36 15.86 -17.84
N TRP A 286 7.51 16.13 -16.84
CA TRP A 286 6.12 15.68 -16.82
C TRP A 286 5.31 16.19 -18.05
N ASP A 287 5.65 17.35 -18.60
CA ASP A 287 4.99 17.86 -19.80
C ASP A 287 5.24 16.95 -21.02
N GLN A 288 6.39 16.29 -21.08
CA GLN A 288 6.68 15.31 -22.12
C GLN A 288 5.89 14.01 -21.91
N VAL A 289 5.73 13.55 -20.65
CA VAL A 289 4.87 12.41 -20.31
C VAL A 289 3.42 12.72 -20.69
N ASP A 290 2.92 13.92 -20.35
CA ASP A 290 1.59 14.38 -20.72
C ASP A 290 1.39 14.33 -22.24
N LYS A 291 2.33 14.87 -23.00
CA LYS A 291 2.29 14.86 -24.46
C LYS A 291 2.26 13.42 -25.00
N THR A 292 3.11 12.54 -24.47
CA THR A 292 3.15 11.13 -24.88
C THR A 292 1.79 10.45 -24.66
N LEU A 293 1.12 10.71 -23.52
CA LEU A 293 -0.20 10.19 -23.25
C LEU A 293 -1.28 10.79 -24.17
N PHE A 294 -1.23 12.10 -24.45
CA PHE A 294 -2.18 12.71 -25.39
C PHE A 294 -2.02 12.22 -26.83
N ASP A 295 -0.81 11.84 -27.24
CA ASP A 295 -0.51 11.30 -28.56
C ASP A 295 -0.79 9.77 -28.65
N ASP A 296 -0.94 9.08 -27.52
CA ASP A 296 -1.25 7.65 -27.44
C ASP A 296 -2.69 7.38 -27.94
N SER A 297 -2.86 6.42 -28.85
CA SER A 297 -4.16 6.05 -29.44
C SER A 297 -5.15 5.48 -28.41
N ASP A 298 -4.63 4.76 -27.41
CA ASP A 298 -5.41 4.05 -26.40
C ASP A 298 -5.61 4.87 -25.12
N PHE A 299 -5.03 6.09 -25.07
CA PHE A 299 -5.28 7.09 -24.04
C PHE A 299 -5.88 8.37 -24.65
N GLY A 300 -5.08 9.24 -25.26
CA GLY A 300 -5.55 10.50 -25.88
C GLY A 300 -6.52 10.27 -27.04
N GLY A 301 -6.39 9.16 -27.77
CA GLY A 301 -7.36 8.74 -28.78
C GLY A 301 -8.71 8.38 -28.17
N ARG A 302 -8.74 7.72 -26.99
CA ARG A 302 -9.98 7.38 -26.27
C ARG A 302 -10.69 8.62 -25.71
N MET A 303 -9.96 9.62 -25.24
CA MET A 303 -10.53 10.91 -24.82
C MET A 303 -11.32 11.61 -25.94
N LYS A 304 -10.93 11.38 -27.19
CA LYS A 304 -11.58 11.96 -28.38
C LYS A 304 -12.73 11.10 -28.91
N ALA A 305 -12.89 9.88 -28.43
CA ALA A 305 -13.87 8.92 -28.93
C ALA A 305 -15.30 9.42 -28.77
N SER A 306 -16.19 8.91 -29.63
CA SER A 306 -17.62 9.23 -29.61
C SER A 306 -18.35 8.38 -28.58
N ASN A 307 -19.41 8.91 -28.01
CA ASN A 307 -20.30 8.20 -27.10
C ASN A 307 -20.98 7.03 -27.80
N PRO A 308 -20.76 5.79 -27.32
CA PRO A 308 -21.38 4.59 -27.88
C PRO A 308 -22.83 4.34 -27.38
N LEU A 309 -23.30 5.10 -26.36
CA LEU A 309 -24.62 4.97 -25.73
C LEU A 309 -25.51 6.21 -25.98
N ARG A 310 -25.36 6.83 -27.13
CA ARG A 310 -26.06 8.07 -27.49
C ARG A 310 -27.58 7.95 -27.38
N GLU A 311 -28.14 6.92 -28.00
CA GLU A 311 -29.58 6.68 -28.04
C GLU A 311 -30.18 6.47 -26.65
N GLU A 312 -29.47 5.71 -25.81
CA GLU A 312 -29.90 5.47 -24.42
C GLU A 312 -29.79 6.72 -23.55
N MET A 313 -28.80 7.57 -23.83
CA MET A 313 -28.61 8.83 -23.12
C MET A 313 -29.75 9.85 -23.34
N GLU A 314 -30.38 9.85 -24.52
CA GLU A 314 -31.53 10.72 -24.82
C GLU A 314 -32.70 10.49 -23.83
N ALA A 315 -32.90 9.25 -23.40
CA ALA A 315 -33.93 8.89 -22.43
C ALA A 315 -33.71 9.47 -21.03
N LEU A 316 -32.48 9.90 -20.69
CA LEU A 316 -32.17 10.50 -19.38
C LEU A 316 -32.74 11.91 -19.19
N CYS A 317 -33.20 12.56 -20.26
CA CYS A 317 -33.75 13.93 -20.23
C CYS A 317 -32.85 14.89 -19.42
N LEU A 318 -31.54 14.90 -19.68
CA LEU A 318 -30.53 15.63 -18.90
C LEU A 318 -30.81 17.13 -18.74
N ASP A 319 -31.48 17.73 -19.67
CA ASP A 319 -31.85 19.17 -19.63
C ASP A 319 -32.83 19.49 -18.48
N THR A 320 -33.54 18.49 -17.98
CA THR A 320 -34.47 18.66 -16.85
C THR A 320 -33.78 18.60 -15.49
N LEU A 321 -32.52 18.16 -15.46
CA LEU A 321 -31.75 18.01 -14.22
C LEU A 321 -31.07 19.34 -13.84
N PRO A 322 -31.22 19.79 -12.56
CA PRO A 322 -30.89 21.16 -12.16
C PRO A 322 -29.38 21.44 -12.02
N THR A 323 -28.55 20.41 -11.79
CA THR A 323 -27.10 20.55 -11.48
C THR A 323 -26.25 19.64 -12.35
N VAL A 324 -24.98 20.00 -12.56
CA VAL A 324 -23.99 19.17 -13.23
C VAL A 324 -23.84 17.85 -12.50
N GLU A 325 -23.78 17.89 -11.17
CA GLU A 325 -23.71 16.69 -10.32
C GLU A 325 -24.83 15.69 -10.63
N ARG A 326 -26.11 16.16 -10.70
CA ARG A 326 -27.25 15.29 -11.01
C ARG A 326 -27.15 14.69 -12.42
N LYS A 327 -26.67 15.45 -13.39
CA LYS A 327 -26.44 14.97 -14.75
C LYS A 327 -25.35 13.89 -14.78
N VAL A 328 -24.24 14.12 -14.09
CA VAL A 328 -23.13 13.15 -13.96
C VAL A 328 -23.63 11.85 -13.35
N VAL A 329 -24.40 11.92 -12.25
CA VAL A 329 -24.93 10.73 -11.56
C VAL A 329 -25.92 9.97 -12.45
N ALA A 330 -26.77 10.65 -13.22
CA ALA A 330 -27.69 9.99 -14.15
C ALA A 330 -26.93 9.26 -15.28
N ILE A 331 -25.90 9.89 -15.83
CA ILE A 331 -25.03 9.30 -16.86
C ILE A 331 -24.27 8.09 -16.29
N TYR A 332 -23.72 8.24 -15.09
CA TYR A 332 -23.04 7.16 -14.38
C TYR A 332 -23.97 5.97 -14.18
N GLY A 333 -25.20 6.19 -13.69
CA GLY A 333 -26.19 5.12 -13.49
C GLY A 333 -26.55 4.37 -14.78
N LEU A 334 -26.69 5.09 -15.91
CA LEU A 334 -26.88 4.45 -17.22
C LEU A 334 -25.68 3.57 -17.57
N LEU A 335 -24.45 4.09 -17.46
CA LEU A 335 -23.24 3.35 -17.79
C LEU A 335 -23.12 2.08 -16.94
N LYS A 336 -23.38 2.15 -15.62
CA LYS A 336 -23.33 1.02 -14.69
C LYS A 336 -24.36 -0.07 -15.02
N SER A 337 -25.49 0.28 -15.65
CA SER A 337 -26.46 -0.70 -16.13
C SER A 337 -25.98 -1.50 -17.35
N ARG A 338 -24.93 -1.03 -18.04
CA ARG A 338 -24.45 -1.59 -19.31
C ARG A 338 -23.09 -2.28 -19.22
N VAL A 339 -22.21 -1.83 -18.31
CA VAL A 339 -20.84 -2.36 -18.19
C VAL A 339 -20.48 -2.53 -16.72
N LYS A 340 -20.02 -3.73 -16.39
CA LYS A 340 -19.49 -4.09 -15.06
C LYS A 340 -17.97 -4.02 -15.06
N TRP A 341 -17.39 -3.65 -13.93
CA TRP A 341 -15.95 -3.68 -13.72
C TRP A 341 -15.46 -5.14 -13.60
N ASN A 342 -14.35 -5.46 -14.23
CA ASN A 342 -13.73 -6.78 -14.24
C ASN A 342 -12.69 -7.00 -13.13
N GLY A 343 -12.56 -6.07 -12.17
CA GLY A 343 -11.59 -6.13 -11.08
C GLY A 343 -10.18 -5.63 -11.44
N LYS A 344 -9.96 -5.14 -12.67
CA LYS A 344 -8.63 -4.71 -13.13
C LYS A 344 -8.55 -3.20 -13.25
N TYR A 345 -7.38 -2.66 -12.87
CA TYR A 345 -7.00 -1.27 -13.13
C TYR A 345 -6.09 -1.20 -14.35
N ALA A 346 -6.28 -0.20 -15.18
CA ALA A 346 -5.49 0.08 -16.36
C ALA A 346 -5.40 1.59 -16.62
N LEU A 347 -4.35 2.00 -17.36
CA LEU A 347 -4.18 3.38 -17.81
C LEU A 347 -4.77 3.60 -19.21
N ARG A 348 -4.74 2.57 -20.05
CA ARG A 348 -5.15 2.60 -21.46
C ARG A 348 -6.44 1.83 -21.66
N GLY A 349 -7.35 2.38 -22.47
CA GLY A 349 -8.66 1.77 -22.73
C GLY A 349 -8.72 0.97 -24.04
N ASN A 350 -9.58 -0.03 -24.05
CA ASN A 350 -9.87 -0.89 -25.20
C ASN A 350 -10.91 -0.24 -26.15
N ASN A 351 -11.37 -1.00 -27.14
CA ASN A 351 -12.41 -0.58 -28.05
C ASN A 351 -13.80 -0.58 -27.37
N PHE A 352 -14.49 0.55 -27.31
CA PHE A 352 -15.78 0.70 -26.64
C PHE A 352 -16.87 -0.28 -27.13
N ARG A 353 -16.90 -0.62 -28.42
CA ARG A 353 -17.88 -1.57 -28.97
C ARG A 353 -17.64 -2.98 -28.40
N GLN A 354 -16.39 -3.35 -28.21
CA GLN A 354 -16.06 -4.65 -27.65
C GLN A 354 -16.43 -4.68 -26.16
N VAL A 355 -16.07 -3.65 -25.40
CA VAL A 355 -16.43 -3.51 -23.97
C VAL A 355 -17.94 -3.61 -23.75
N LEU A 356 -18.74 -2.89 -24.55
CA LEU A 356 -20.20 -2.94 -24.45
C LEU A 356 -20.77 -4.30 -24.89
N LYS A 357 -20.18 -4.94 -25.88
CA LYS A 357 -20.59 -6.29 -26.32
C LYS A 357 -20.34 -7.33 -25.23
N ASP A 358 -19.20 -7.22 -24.55
CA ASP A 358 -18.80 -8.13 -23.48
C ASP A 358 -19.52 -7.81 -22.16
N GLY A 359 -20.07 -6.58 -22.03
CA GLY A 359 -20.73 -6.08 -20.82
C GLY A 359 -19.79 -5.93 -19.61
N THR A 360 -18.47 -5.98 -19.86
CA THR A 360 -17.44 -5.87 -18.81
C THR A 360 -16.18 -5.19 -19.36
N GLY A 361 -15.49 -4.43 -18.51
CA GLY A 361 -14.26 -3.74 -18.85
C GLY A 361 -13.39 -3.44 -17.62
N ASP A 362 -12.16 -3.02 -17.85
CA ASP A 362 -11.34 -2.47 -16.78
C ASP A 362 -11.76 -1.03 -16.44
N ASN A 363 -11.13 -0.42 -15.43
CA ASN A 363 -11.50 0.92 -15.01
C ASN A 363 -11.26 1.97 -16.13
N ALA A 364 -10.19 1.83 -16.93
CA ALA A 364 -9.89 2.74 -18.01
C ALA A 364 -10.98 2.69 -19.09
N ASP A 365 -11.42 1.48 -19.46
CA ASP A 365 -12.52 1.29 -20.41
C ASP A 365 -13.78 2.04 -19.98
N ILE A 366 -14.19 1.82 -18.72
CA ILE A 366 -15.45 2.37 -18.20
C ILE A 366 -15.34 3.89 -18.03
N ASN A 367 -14.20 4.37 -17.53
CA ASN A 367 -13.95 5.81 -17.34
C ASN A 367 -13.89 6.56 -18.68
N PHE A 368 -13.27 6.00 -19.73
CA PHE A 368 -13.28 6.64 -21.06
C PHE A 368 -14.68 6.64 -21.68
N ILE A 369 -15.48 5.59 -21.51
CA ILE A 369 -16.88 5.60 -21.94
C ILE A 369 -17.65 6.69 -21.19
N LEU A 370 -17.51 6.80 -19.86
CA LEU A 370 -18.11 7.87 -19.06
C LEU A 370 -17.73 9.25 -19.61
N MET A 371 -16.45 9.50 -19.86
CA MET A 371 -15.96 10.77 -20.40
C MET A 371 -16.59 11.09 -21.77
N SER A 372 -16.76 10.09 -22.65
CA SER A 372 -17.41 10.27 -23.95
C SER A 372 -18.88 10.65 -23.82
N MET A 373 -19.59 10.09 -22.83
CA MET A 373 -20.98 10.42 -22.51
C MET A 373 -21.10 11.84 -21.91
N LEU A 374 -20.22 12.21 -20.97
CA LEU A 374 -20.15 13.55 -20.38
C LEU A 374 -19.89 14.62 -21.43
N LYS A 375 -18.96 14.36 -22.35
CA LYS A 375 -18.64 15.25 -23.47
C LYS A 375 -19.87 15.51 -24.35
N GLU A 376 -20.68 14.49 -24.63
CA GLU A 376 -21.92 14.63 -25.39
C GLU A 376 -22.98 15.47 -24.66
N ALA A 377 -23.01 15.33 -23.31
CA ALA A 377 -23.86 16.18 -22.47
C ALA A 377 -23.35 17.63 -22.30
N GLY A 378 -22.25 18.00 -22.97
CA GLY A 378 -21.61 19.30 -22.81
C GLY A 378 -20.91 19.54 -21.49
N ILE A 379 -20.56 18.45 -20.76
CA ILE A 379 -19.89 18.50 -19.49
C ILE A 379 -18.39 18.20 -19.70
N SER A 380 -17.54 19.17 -19.34
CA SER A 380 -16.09 19.04 -19.48
C SER A 380 -15.54 18.06 -18.43
N SER A 381 -14.77 17.07 -18.89
CA SER A 381 -14.13 16.09 -18.02
C SER A 381 -12.74 15.71 -18.52
N TYR A 382 -11.85 15.36 -17.60
CA TYR A 382 -10.45 15.07 -17.88
C TYR A 382 -9.97 13.88 -17.05
N PRO A 383 -9.05 13.05 -17.58
CA PRO A 383 -8.42 12.01 -16.79
C PRO A 383 -7.58 12.62 -15.66
N VAL A 384 -7.58 11.99 -14.51
CA VAL A 384 -6.67 12.26 -13.41
C VAL A 384 -5.82 11.00 -13.21
N VAL A 385 -4.65 11.00 -13.84
CA VAL A 385 -3.76 9.81 -13.86
C VAL A 385 -2.95 9.70 -12.58
N MET A 386 -2.68 8.47 -12.15
CA MET A 386 -1.97 8.21 -10.90
C MET A 386 -1.33 6.82 -10.88
N SER A 387 -0.45 6.61 -9.90
CA SER A 387 -0.14 5.30 -9.36
C SER A 387 -1.09 4.98 -8.23
N ARG A 388 -1.53 3.74 -8.09
CA ARG A 388 -2.33 3.30 -6.95
C ARG A 388 -1.49 3.31 -5.66
N ARG A 389 -2.16 3.38 -4.51
CA ARG A 389 -1.45 3.41 -3.21
C ARG A 389 -0.72 2.12 -2.88
N ASP A 390 -1.16 0.97 -3.39
CA ASP A 390 -0.48 -0.33 -3.26
C ASP A 390 0.69 -0.52 -4.24
N GLU A 391 0.93 0.48 -5.08
CA GLU A 391 2.05 0.58 -5.99
C GLU A 391 2.98 1.72 -5.54
N ARG A 392 4.13 1.82 -6.19
CA ARG A 392 5.10 2.85 -5.84
C ARG A 392 4.58 4.26 -6.18
N ALA A 393 4.75 5.20 -5.23
CA ALA A 393 4.33 6.58 -5.40
C ALA A 393 5.01 7.26 -6.60
N LEU A 394 4.26 8.15 -7.29
CA LEU A 394 4.82 8.94 -8.39
C LEU A 394 5.88 9.91 -7.89
N PRO A 395 7.08 9.95 -8.50
CA PRO A 395 8.08 10.97 -8.20
C PRO A 395 7.66 12.32 -8.80
N TYR A 396 7.96 13.43 -8.11
CA TYR A 396 7.76 14.77 -8.66
C TYR A 396 8.87 15.19 -9.62
N SER A 397 10.11 14.82 -9.28
CA SER A 397 11.32 15.27 -9.93
C SER A 397 11.71 14.46 -11.16
N HIS A 398 11.35 13.20 -11.19
CA HIS A 398 11.74 12.26 -12.25
C HIS A 398 10.51 11.64 -12.88
N PRO A 399 10.01 12.22 -14.01
CA PRO A 399 8.81 11.74 -14.67
C PRO A 399 9.00 10.32 -15.21
N SER A 400 8.04 9.44 -14.89
CA SER A 400 8.00 8.07 -15.39
C SER A 400 6.58 7.70 -15.81
N ILE A 401 6.39 7.39 -17.09
CA ILE A 401 5.10 6.93 -17.63
C ILE A 401 4.76 5.52 -17.11
N ASP A 402 5.76 4.70 -16.85
CA ASP A 402 5.59 3.32 -16.39
C ASP A 402 5.10 3.23 -14.94
N ARG A 403 5.18 4.36 -14.20
CA ARG A 403 4.62 4.49 -12.86
C ARG A 403 3.13 4.82 -12.85
N LEU A 404 2.57 5.23 -13.99
CA LEU A 404 1.15 5.52 -14.13
C LEU A 404 0.38 4.23 -14.40
N SER A 405 -0.47 3.81 -13.47
CA SER A 405 -1.16 2.54 -13.55
C SER A 405 -2.66 2.66 -13.83
N THR A 406 -3.25 3.83 -13.54
CA THR A 406 -4.69 4.03 -13.65
C THR A 406 -5.06 5.50 -13.70
N PHE A 407 -6.36 5.80 -13.84
CA PHE A 407 -6.91 7.16 -13.71
C PHE A 407 -8.36 7.14 -13.22
N VAL A 408 -8.78 8.25 -12.63
CA VAL A 408 -10.18 8.58 -12.35
C VAL A 408 -10.62 9.77 -13.20
N VAL A 409 -11.92 10.06 -13.26
CA VAL A 409 -12.47 11.15 -14.06
C VAL A 409 -12.65 12.39 -13.19
N GLY A 410 -11.93 13.47 -13.52
CA GLY A 410 -12.18 14.81 -12.99
C GLY A 410 -13.22 15.51 -13.86
N VAL A 411 -14.30 15.96 -13.27
CA VAL A 411 -15.42 16.64 -13.95
C VAL A 411 -15.49 18.09 -13.50
N LEU A 412 -15.53 19.04 -14.42
CA LEU A 412 -15.73 20.44 -14.10
C LEU A 412 -17.20 20.71 -13.76
N GLU A 413 -17.46 21.03 -12.50
CA GLU A 413 -18.76 21.53 -12.06
C GLU A 413 -18.99 22.97 -12.53
N ASN A 414 -17.93 23.79 -12.47
CA ASN A 414 -17.84 25.15 -12.95
C ASN A 414 -16.36 25.46 -13.30
N GLU A 415 -16.03 26.71 -13.60
CA GLU A 415 -14.69 27.13 -14.04
C GLU A 415 -13.56 26.82 -13.03
N THR A 416 -13.87 26.65 -11.75
CA THR A 416 -12.89 26.52 -10.66
C THR A 416 -13.06 25.26 -9.81
N THR A 417 -14.21 24.58 -9.92
CA THR A 417 -14.54 23.42 -9.06
C THR A 417 -14.50 22.14 -9.85
N LEU A 418 -13.71 21.18 -9.35
CA LEU A 418 -13.63 19.82 -9.85
C LEU A 418 -14.39 18.87 -8.93
N MET A 419 -15.18 18.00 -9.51
CA MET A 419 -15.70 16.77 -8.90
C MET A 419 -14.91 15.57 -9.44
N PHE A 420 -14.77 14.52 -8.66
CA PHE A 420 -14.08 13.31 -9.08
C PHE A 420 -15.02 12.12 -9.03
N ILE A 421 -14.89 11.22 -10.00
CA ILE A 421 -15.68 9.99 -10.05
C ILE A 421 -14.86 8.88 -10.69
N ASP A 422 -15.00 7.68 -10.15
CA ASP A 422 -14.48 6.45 -10.75
C ASP A 422 -15.64 5.56 -11.15
N ALA A 423 -15.86 5.40 -12.44
CA ALA A 423 -16.95 4.60 -12.95
C ALA A 423 -16.74 3.09 -12.80
N SER A 424 -15.57 2.63 -12.32
CA SER A 424 -15.35 1.23 -11.91
C SER A 424 -16.06 0.90 -10.61
N VAL A 425 -16.29 1.87 -9.72
CA VAL A 425 -17.02 1.65 -8.47
C VAL A 425 -18.47 1.30 -8.75
N GLU A 426 -18.96 0.16 -8.24
CA GLU A 426 -20.30 -0.33 -8.57
C GLU A 426 -21.41 0.56 -7.97
N HIS A 427 -21.25 0.99 -6.73
CA HIS A 427 -22.26 1.75 -5.98
C HIS A 427 -21.72 3.11 -5.49
N GLY A 428 -20.81 3.71 -6.28
CA GLY A 428 -20.15 4.96 -5.95
C GLY A 428 -21.02 6.22 -6.16
N TYR A 429 -20.40 7.34 -5.90
CA TYR A 429 -20.95 8.67 -6.09
C TYR A 429 -19.82 9.65 -6.42
N VAL A 430 -20.15 10.87 -6.83
CA VAL A 430 -19.14 11.92 -7.03
C VAL A 430 -18.39 12.20 -5.72
N ASN A 431 -17.09 12.39 -5.82
CA ASN A 431 -16.16 12.58 -4.69
C ASN A 431 -16.11 11.38 -3.72
N VAL A 432 -16.49 10.19 -4.18
CA VAL A 432 -16.31 8.92 -3.47
C VAL A 432 -15.43 8.03 -4.33
N LEU A 433 -14.17 7.87 -3.93
CA LEU A 433 -13.19 7.03 -4.60
C LEU A 433 -12.80 5.85 -3.69
N PRO A 434 -12.39 4.71 -4.27
CA PRO A 434 -11.77 3.66 -3.49
C PRO A 434 -10.55 4.18 -2.73
N PRO A 435 -10.32 3.78 -1.47
CA PRO A 435 -9.15 4.21 -0.70
C PRO A 435 -7.81 3.97 -1.42
N LEU A 436 -7.74 2.93 -2.24
CA LEU A 436 -6.60 2.58 -3.09
C LEU A 436 -6.22 3.70 -4.07
N LEU A 437 -7.18 4.52 -4.51
CA LEU A 437 -7.00 5.62 -5.47
C LEU A 437 -6.86 6.99 -4.80
N MET A 438 -7.02 7.08 -3.48
CA MET A 438 -6.91 8.32 -2.72
C MET A 438 -5.43 8.66 -2.45
N THR A 439 -4.71 8.96 -3.52
CA THR A 439 -3.28 9.31 -3.47
C THR A 439 -3.05 10.81 -3.31
N SER A 440 -1.91 11.19 -2.70
CA SER A 440 -1.46 12.59 -2.63
C SER A 440 -0.90 13.11 -3.96
N ARG A 441 -0.56 12.22 -4.90
CA ARG A 441 0.12 12.53 -6.15
C ARG A 441 -0.65 11.98 -7.33
N ALA A 442 -1.62 12.75 -7.79
CA ALA A 442 -2.35 12.49 -9.03
C ALA A 442 -2.16 13.67 -10.01
N ARG A 443 -2.24 13.41 -11.32
CA ARG A 443 -2.01 14.43 -12.34
C ARG A 443 -3.25 14.59 -13.20
N LEU A 444 -3.86 15.78 -13.14
CA LEU A 444 -4.99 16.17 -13.98
C LEU A 444 -4.49 16.41 -15.41
N MET A 445 -5.04 15.68 -16.37
CA MET A 445 -4.67 15.71 -17.78
C MET A 445 -5.56 16.69 -18.58
N MET A 446 -5.46 17.97 -18.24
CA MET A 446 -6.17 19.04 -18.97
C MET A 446 -5.25 19.55 -20.10
N PRO A 447 -5.65 19.47 -21.39
CA PRO A 447 -4.81 19.92 -22.49
C PRO A 447 -4.33 21.36 -22.32
N GLY A 448 -3.02 21.58 -22.33
CA GLY A 448 -2.38 22.88 -22.13
C GLY A 448 -2.30 23.37 -20.68
N ASN A 449 -2.85 22.63 -19.72
CA ASN A 449 -2.81 22.98 -18.29
C ASN A 449 -2.85 21.73 -17.39
N CYS A 450 -1.90 20.81 -17.58
CA CYS A 450 -1.79 19.66 -16.71
C CYS A 450 -1.21 20.06 -15.36
N GLN A 451 -1.78 19.54 -14.25
CA GLN A 451 -1.37 19.94 -12.90
C GLN A 451 -1.50 18.80 -11.88
N TRP A 452 -0.75 18.92 -10.80
CA TRP A 452 -0.82 17.98 -9.68
C TRP A 452 -2.05 18.22 -8.81
N ILE A 453 -2.67 17.13 -8.39
CA ILE A 453 -3.85 17.12 -7.52
C ILE A 453 -3.60 16.15 -6.35
N ASN A 454 -4.06 16.54 -5.18
CA ASN A 454 -4.10 15.67 -4.00
C ASN A 454 -5.55 15.17 -3.80
N LEU A 455 -5.74 13.85 -3.84
CA LEU A 455 -7.03 13.19 -3.68
C LEU A 455 -7.26 12.63 -2.27
N GLN A 456 -6.28 12.74 -1.35
CA GLN A 456 -6.37 12.15 -0.01
C GLN A 456 -7.47 12.77 0.87
N GLN A 457 -7.81 14.03 0.61
CA GLN A 457 -8.83 14.74 1.40
C GLN A 457 -10.17 14.87 0.64
N LEU A 458 -10.38 13.99 -0.32
CA LEU A 458 -11.58 14.02 -1.13
C LEU A 458 -12.79 13.49 -0.37
N GLY A 459 -13.90 14.25 -0.46
CA GLY A 459 -15.19 13.81 0.08
C GLY A 459 -15.34 14.01 1.58
N SER A 460 -16.51 13.65 2.08
CA SER A 460 -16.85 13.62 3.50
C SER A 460 -17.33 12.22 3.85
N HIS A 461 -16.54 11.49 4.63
CA HIS A 461 -16.84 10.13 5.04
C HIS A 461 -17.28 10.15 6.49
N SER A 462 -18.54 9.82 6.74
CA SER A 462 -19.04 9.82 8.11
C SER A 462 -20.20 8.86 8.33
N LEU A 463 -20.29 8.40 9.57
CA LEU A 463 -21.43 7.66 10.10
C LEU A 463 -22.06 8.45 11.24
N ARG A 464 -23.40 8.60 11.18
CA ARG A 464 -24.17 9.25 12.25
C ARG A 464 -25.28 8.32 12.71
N ARG A 465 -25.16 7.79 13.92
CA ARG A 465 -26.09 6.84 14.52
C ARG A 465 -26.84 7.47 15.68
N THR A 466 -28.15 7.22 15.72
CA THR A 466 -28.99 7.54 16.87
C THR A 466 -29.68 6.27 17.31
N ILE A 467 -29.62 5.98 18.61
CA ILE A 467 -30.25 4.81 19.22
C ILE A 467 -31.16 5.31 20.34
N GLN A 468 -32.40 4.82 20.35
CA GLN A 468 -33.33 4.96 21.45
C GLN A 468 -33.68 3.55 21.93
N ALA A 469 -33.44 3.27 23.20
CA ALA A 469 -33.60 1.94 23.76
C ALA A 469 -34.14 2.00 25.17
N SER A 470 -34.81 0.95 25.59
CA SER A 470 -35.28 0.70 26.96
C SER A 470 -34.65 -0.57 27.49
N LEU A 471 -34.22 -0.56 28.75
CA LEU A 471 -33.68 -1.71 29.46
C LEU A 471 -34.74 -2.19 30.48
N SER A 472 -35.03 -3.50 30.48
CA SER A 472 -35.90 -4.10 31.46
C SER A 472 -35.14 -4.53 32.73
N ALA A 473 -35.87 -4.84 33.81
CA ALA A 473 -35.28 -5.35 35.06
C ALA A 473 -34.66 -6.77 34.88
N GLU A 474 -35.08 -7.50 33.86
CA GLU A 474 -34.57 -8.82 33.49
C GLU A 474 -33.36 -8.74 32.55
N GLY A 475 -32.89 -7.52 32.19
CA GLY A 475 -31.75 -7.29 31.32
C GLY A 475 -32.06 -7.30 29.83
N ALA A 476 -33.36 -7.37 29.43
CA ALA A 476 -33.73 -7.23 28.04
C ALA A 476 -33.60 -5.76 27.56
N ILE A 477 -32.95 -5.53 26.44
CA ILE A 477 -32.84 -4.24 25.79
C ILE A 477 -33.67 -4.29 24.51
N GLU A 478 -34.64 -3.39 24.39
CA GLU A 478 -35.38 -3.19 23.16
C GLU A 478 -35.11 -1.79 22.63
N GLY A 479 -34.78 -1.67 21.34
CA GLY A 479 -34.38 -0.38 20.79
C GLY A 479 -34.67 -0.19 19.31
N LEU A 480 -34.56 1.09 18.91
CA LEU A 480 -34.62 1.56 17.55
C LEU A 480 -33.29 2.25 17.24
N ALA A 481 -32.57 1.75 16.24
CA ALA A 481 -31.36 2.35 15.70
C ALA A 481 -31.64 2.98 14.34
N SER A 482 -31.17 4.21 14.13
CA SER A 482 -31.20 4.90 12.84
C SER A 482 -29.79 5.40 12.52
N THR A 483 -29.23 4.98 11.39
CA THR A 483 -27.86 5.30 10.96
C THR A 483 -27.88 5.95 9.59
N TYR A 484 -27.21 7.09 9.48
CA TYR A 484 -26.89 7.74 8.22
C TYR A 484 -25.43 7.47 7.88
N TYR A 485 -25.17 7.02 6.65
CA TYR A 485 -23.86 6.72 6.10
C TYR A 485 -23.57 7.70 4.97
N TYR A 486 -22.40 8.33 4.97
CA TYR A 486 -21.98 9.32 3.98
C TYR A 486 -20.66 8.93 3.34
N GLY A 487 -20.50 9.28 2.06
CA GLY A 487 -19.26 9.04 1.34
C GLY A 487 -18.94 7.55 1.19
N ILE A 488 -17.73 7.16 1.58
CA ILE A 488 -17.28 5.77 1.49
C ILE A 488 -18.13 4.83 2.36
N GLU A 489 -18.54 5.29 3.53
CA GLU A 489 -19.44 4.53 4.42
C GLU A 489 -20.76 4.15 3.73
N ALA A 490 -21.27 5.05 2.85
CA ALA A 490 -22.46 4.78 2.07
C ALA A 490 -22.19 3.80 0.93
N ALA A 491 -21.03 3.87 0.31
CA ALA A 491 -20.62 2.95 -0.75
C ALA A 491 -20.43 1.53 -0.19
N ASP A 492 -19.70 1.38 0.91
CA ASP A 492 -19.47 0.10 1.59
C ASP A 492 -20.78 -0.52 2.08
N LYS A 493 -21.68 0.33 2.60
CA LYS A 493 -23.01 -0.13 3.03
C LYS A 493 -23.82 -0.71 1.88
N ARG A 494 -23.76 -0.09 0.70
CA ARG A 494 -24.41 -0.60 -0.52
C ARG A 494 -23.75 -1.89 -1.00
N GLU A 495 -22.42 -1.92 -1.01
CA GLU A 495 -21.68 -3.11 -1.43
C GLU A 495 -22.08 -4.33 -0.59
N GLY A 496 -22.09 -4.20 0.75
CA GLY A 496 -22.55 -5.26 1.64
C GLY A 496 -24.00 -5.66 1.39
N TYR A 497 -24.89 -4.69 1.12
CA TYR A 497 -26.31 -4.96 0.83
C TYR A 497 -26.49 -5.75 -0.48
N PHE A 498 -25.77 -5.38 -1.54
CA PHE A 498 -25.89 -6.05 -2.83
C PHE A 498 -25.07 -7.33 -2.94
N ALA A 499 -24.08 -7.54 -2.06
CA ALA A 499 -23.34 -8.80 -1.94
C ALA A 499 -24.18 -9.91 -1.26
N ALA A 500 -25.13 -9.53 -0.42
CA ALA A 500 -26.04 -10.47 0.24
C ALA A 500 -27.01 -11.11 -0.78
N LYS A 501 -27.38 -12.36 -0.54
CA LYS A 501 -28.29 -13.12 -1.41
C LYS A 501 -29.67 -12.48 -1.51
N ASP A 502 -30.18 -12.00 -0.39
CA ASP A 502 -31.45 -11.29 -0.27
C ASP A 502 -31.44 -10.41 1.00
N SER A 503 -32.53 -9.69 1.23
CA SER A 503 -32.64 -8.81 2.41
C SER A 503 -32.64 -9.56 3.76
N ALA A 504 -33.04 -10.82 3.79
CA ALA A 504 -33.02 -11.61 5.02
C ALA A 504 -31.59 -12.03 5.37
N ASP A 505 -30.82 -12.46 4.37
CA ASP A 505 -29.40 -12.77 4.51
C ASP A 505 -28.59 -11.53 4.95
N TYR A 506 -28.92 -10.35 4.39
CA TYR A 506 -28.32 -9.11 4.81
C TYR A 506 -28.65 -8.72 6.26
N VAL A 507 -29.90 -8.88 6.69
CA VAL A 507 -30.31 -8.63 8.08
C VAL A 507 -29.60 -9.58 9.02
N LYS A 508 -29.49 -10.86 8.65
CA LYS A 508 -28.76 -11.86 9.44
C LYS A 508 -27.29 -11.48 9.64
N ALA A 509 -26.64 -10.94 8.63
CA ALA A 509 -25.26 -10.43 8.78
C ALA A 509 -25.18 -9.26 9.79
N ILE A 510 -26.20 -8.38 9.85
CA ILE A 510 -26.28 -7.32 10.86
C ILE A 510 -26.46 -7.92 12.27
N GLU A 511 -27.30 -8.95 12.40
CA GLU A 511 -27.57 -9.64 13.68
C GLU A 511 -26.29 -10.29 14.23
N GLU A 512 -25.55 -11.00 13.36
CA GLU A 512 -24.29 -11.65 13.72
C GLU A 512 -23.20 -10.62 14.09
N ASP A 513 -23.03 -9.56 13.27
CA ASP A 513 -22.03 -8.50 13.52
C ASP A 513 -22.26 -7.77 14.85
N LYS A 514 -23.52 -7.54 15.24
CA LYS A 514 -23.86 -6.72 16.41
C LYS A 514 -24.33 -7.52 17.62
N SER A 515 -24.44 -8.83 17.49
CA SER A 515 -24.97 -9.75 18.51
C SER A 515 -26.35 -9.27 19.01
N ILE A 516 -27.32 -9.19 18.10
CA ILE A 516 -28.68 -8.72 18.31
C ILE A 516 -29.68 -9.59 17.54
N ASP A 517 -30.97 -9.50 17.88
CA ASP A 517 -32.05 -9.96 17.02
C ASP A 517 -32.74 -8.73 16.40
N VAL A 518 -32.94 -8.71 15.09
CA VAL A 518 -33.60 -7.63 14.36
C VAL A 518 -35.05 -7.99 14.07
N THR A 519 -35.97 -7.22 14.59
CA THR A 519 -37.43 -7.48 14.42
C THR A 519 -38.02 -6.72 13.23
N GLU A 520 -37.49 -5.57 12.90
CA GLU A 520 -37.88 -4.77 11.72
C GLU A 520 -36.64 -4.13 11.11
N TYR A 521 -36.51 -4.16 9.78
CA TYR A 521 -35.44 -3.49 9.04
C TYR A 521 -36.01 -2.68 7.87
N ASN A 522 -35.58 -1.42 7.77
CA ASN A 522 -35.86 -0.54 6.66
C ASN A 522 -34.59 0.16 6.17
N SER A 523 -34.43 0.26 4.86
CA SER A 523 -33.33 1.03 4.24
C SER A 523 -33.86 2.06 3.25
N PHE A 524 -33.12 3.17 3.16
CA PHE A 524 -33.48 4.29 2.28
C PHE A 524 -32.27 4.63 1.40
N SER A 525 -32.52 4.90 0.12
CA SER A 525 -31.52 5.25 -0.88
C SER A 525 -30.43 4.18 -1.10
N MET A 526 -30.76 2.93 -0.83
CA MET A 526 -29.83 1.82 -1.04
C MET A 526 -29.60 1.56 -2.55
N LYS A 527 -30.68 1.70 -3.35
CA LYS A 527 -30.67 1.45 -4.80
C LYS A 527 -30.41 2.70 -5.64
N ASP A 528 -30.43 3.86 -5.00
CA ASP A 528 -30.28 5.15 -5.68
C ASP A 528 -28.80 5.60 -5.61
N PHE A 529 -28.32 6.24 -6.70
CA PHE A 529 -27.03 6.92 -6.68
C PHE A 529 -27.16 8.27 -5.96
N THR A 530 -27.05 8.24 -4.63
CA THR A 530 -27.17 9.40 -3.74
C THR A 530 -25.98 9.44 -2.78
N PRO A 531 -25.60 10.63 -2.25
CA PRO A 531 -24.42 10.76 -1.38
C PRO A 531 -24.63 10.11 0.02
N VAL A 532 -25.88 9.75 0.35
CA VAL A 532 -26.23 9.24 1.67
C VAL A 532 -27.10 8.00 1.57
N VAL A 533 -26.83 7.04 2.46
CA VAL A 533 -27.68 5.89 2.73
C VAL A 533 -28.16 5.99 4.16
N ARG A 534 -29.38 5.57 4.42
CA ARG A 534 -29.91 5.46 5.77
C ARG A 534 -30.45 4.07 6.00
N ASP A 535 -30.16 3.48 7.14
CA ASP A 535 -30.90 2.32 7.66
C ASP A 535 -31.59 2.64 8.99
N VAL A 536 -32.65 1.91 9.24
CA VAL A 536 -33.44 1.96 10.49
C VAL A 536 -33.85 0.55 10.83
N PHE A 537 -33.53 0.11 12.04
CA PHE A 537 -33.95 -1.21 12.51
C PHE A 537 -34.34 -1.21 13.97
N LYS A 538 -35.38 -2.01 14.29
CA LYS A 538 -35.71 -2.37 15.66
C LYS A 538 -34.94 -3.62 16.05
N PHE A 539 -34.41 -3.63 17.26
CA PHE A 539 -33.60 -4.72 17.75
C PHE A 539 -33.90 -5.09 19.18
N THR A 540 -33.59 -6.33 19.53
CA THR A 540 -33.49 -6.80 20.90
C THR A 540 -32.04 -7.26 21.18
N LYS A 541 -31.58 -7.02 22.40
CA LYS A 541 -30.27 -7.41 22.92
C LYS A 541 -30.38 -7.73 24.39
N SER A 542 -29.52 -8.59 24.92
CA SER A 542 -29.45 -8.89 26.35
C SER A 542 -28.31 -8.16 27.02
N ALA A 543 -28.54 -7.61 28.19
CA ALA A 543 -27.53 -7.14 29.14
C ALA A 543 -27.23 -8.27 30.14
N ASP A 544 -26.04 -8.20 30.74
CA ASP A 544 -25.64 -9.16 31.78
C ASP A 544 -26.30 -8.82 33.11
N VAL A 545 -27.04 -9.75 33.68
CA VAL A 545 -27.69 -9.60 34.98
C VAL A 545 -27.05 -10.54 36.00
N ASN A 546 -26.58 -9.99 37.12
CA ASN A 546 -25.97 -10.74 38.19
C ASN A 546 -26.51 -10.28 39.55
N GLY A 547 -27.47 -11.01 40.10
CA GLY A 547 -28.18 -10.67 41.33
C GLY A 547 -28.93 -9.33 41.20
N ASP A 548 -28.58 -8.35 42.03
CA ASP A 548 -29.19 -7.02 42.03
C ASP A 548 -28.56 -6.04 41.04
N TYR A 549 -27.63 -6.52 40.20
CA TYR A 549 -26.84 -5.68 39.27
C TYR A 549 -27.12 -6.02 37.82
N ILE A 550 -27.19 -4.97 36.97
CA ILE A 550 -27.26 -5.07 35.52
C ILE A 550 -26.02 -4.37 34.95
N TYR A 551 -25.30 -5.07 34.05
CA TYR A 551 -24.14 -4.56 33.34
C TYR A 551 -24.52 -4.38 31.88
N VAL A 552 -24.34 -3.16 31.36
CA VAL A 552 -24.65 -2.84 29.97
C VAL A 552 -23.64 -1.90 29.37
N ASN A 553 -23.19 -2.19 28.15
CA ASN A 553 -22.40 -1.22 27.40
C ASN A 553 -23.29 -0.07 26.91
N PRO A 554 -23.11 1.18 27.38
CA PRO A 554 -24.01 2.27 27.02
C PRO A 554 -23.95 2.70 25.56
N MET A 555 -22.91 2.30 24.80
CA MET A 555 -22.86 2.51 23.36
C MET A 555 -23.80 1.56 22.60
N LEU A 556 -24.19 0.44 23.19
CA LEU A 556 -24.97 -0.68 22.63
C LEU A 556 -24.28 -1.36 21.42
N PHE A 557 -23.68 -0.57 20.53
CA PHE A 557 -22.86 -1.03 19.41
C PHE A 557 -21.51 -0.29 19.45
N ALA A 558 -20.46 -0.97 19.90
CA ALA A 558 -19.12 -0.41 19.94
C ALA A 558 -18.65 -0.01 18.55
N HIS A 559 -17.92 1.11 18.45
CA HIS A 559 -17.28 1.54 17.21
C HIS A 559 -15.92 0.84 17.03
N VAL A 560 -15.14 0.74 18.11
CA VAL A 560 -13.83 0.09 18.15
C VAL A 560 -13.87 -0.91 19.31
N GLU A 561 -13.82 -2.19 19.01
CA GLU A 561 -13.83 -3.25 20.03
C GLU A 561 -12.44 -3.54 20.57
N ALA A 562 -11.43 -3.46 19.70
CA ALA A 562 -10.02 -3.65 20.04
C ALA A 562 -9.14 -2.65 19.27
N SER A 563 -8.01 -2.29 19.86
CA SER A 563 -7.01 -1.50 19.16
C SER A 563 -6.38 -2.33 18.02
N PRO A 564 -6.26 -1.79 16.80
CA PRO A 564 -5.56 -2.47 15.72
C PRO A 564 -4.03 -2.45 15.92
N PHE A 565 -3.52 -1.65 16.87
CA PHE A 565 -2.09 -1.47 17.09
C PHE A 565 -1.60 -2.29 18.28
N VAL A 566 -1.20 -3.53 18.02
CA VAL A 566 -0.75 -4.48 19.05
C VAL A 566 0.75 -4.45 19.31
N ASN A 567 1.56 -4.07 18.31
CA ASN A 567 3.01 -4.07 18.41
C ASN A 567 3.53 -2.97 19.38
N GLU A 568 4.61 -3.28 20.11
CA GLU A 568 5.28 -2.32 20.99
C GLU A 568 5.98 -1.20 20.21
N LYS A 569 6.50 -1.53 19.04
CA LYS A 569 7.23 -0.61 18.14
C LYS A 569 6.81 -0.84 16.71
N ARG A 570 7.02 0.19 15.89
CA ARG A 570 6.72 0.19 14.48
C ARG A 570 7.85 0.87 13.71
N ASP A 571 8.22 0.28 12.57
CA ASP A 571 9.28 0.81 11.71
C ASP A 571 8.71 1.55 10.48
N LEU A 572 7.47 1.25 10.10
CA LEU A 572 6.77 1.85 8.97
C LEU A 572 5.69 2.84 9.43
N PRO A 573 5.36 3.87 8.65
CA PRO A 573 4.26 4.77 8.96
C PRO A 573 2.92 4.03 8.96
N VAL A 574 1.95 4.61 9.65
CA VAL A 574 0.54 4.21 9.58
C VAL A 574 -0.16 5.05 8.53
N GLU A 575 -0.75 4.41 7.53
CA GLU A 575 -1.44 5.06 6.42
C GLU A 575 -2.92 4.66 6.41
N PHE A 576 -3.76 5.45 7.05
CA PHE A 576 -5.19 5.19 7.07
C PHE A 576 -5.83 5.26 5.67
N PRO A 577 -6.89 4.48 5.42
CA PRO A 577 -7.55 4.44 4.11
C PRO A 577 -8.16 5.79 3.71
N ASN A 578 -8.83 6.46 4.63
CA ASN A 578 -9.50 7.74 4.43
C ASN A 578 -9.70 8.47 5.75
N GLN A 579 -9.98 9.76 5.70
CA GLN A 579 -10.50 10.51 6.84
C GLN A 579 -11.90 10.03 7.17
N THR A 580 -12.28 10.00 8.46
CA THR A 580 -13.62 9.57 8.84
C THR A 580 -14.11 10.23 10.12
N GLN A 581 -15.43 10.36 10.25
CA GLN A 581 -16.09 10.87 11.44
C GLN A 581 -17.24 9.95 11.86
N TYR A 582 -17.16 9.44 13.08
CA TYR A 582 -18.24 8.68 13.70
C TYR A 582 -18.94 9.48 14.79
N THR A 583 -20.25 9.57 14.70
CA THR A 583 -21.08 10.21 15.73
C THR A 583 -22.17 9.24 16.16
N VAL A 584 -22.25 8.95 17.45
CA VAL A 584 -23.25 8.08 18.05
C VAL A 584 -23.96 8.82 19.19
N ASN A 585 -25.28 8.86 19.15
CA ASN A 585 -26.11 9.35 20.22
C ASN A 585 -27.00 8.22 20.72
N VAL A 586 -26.95 7.91 22.01
CA VAL A 586 -27.78 6.88 22.64
C VAL A 586 -28.64 7.52 23.74
N VAL A 587 -29.90 7.17 23.72
CA VAL A 587 -30.81 7.43 24.84
C VAL A 587 -31.28 6.07 25.35
N LEU A 588 -30.92 5.74 26.59
CA LEU A 588 -31.25 4.48 27.24
C LEU A 588 -32.15 4.74 28.45
N ASP A 589 -33.36 4.22 28.43
CA ASP A 589 -34.28 4.25 29.55
C ASP A 589 -33.85 3.19 30.58
N ILE A 590 -33.64 3.63 31.83
CA ILE A 590 -33.26 2.77 32.97
C ILE A 590 -34.55 2.17 33.56
N PRO A 591 -34.56 0.85 33.93
CA PRO A 591 -35.73 0.23 34.54
C PRO A 591 -36.10 0.86 35.90
N GLU A 592 -37.36 0.88 36.19
CA GLU A 592 -37.89 1.33 37.51
C GLU A 592 -37.26 0.50 38.64
N GLY A 593 -36.91 1.15 39.75
CA GLY A 593 -36.29 0.50 40.90
C GLY A 593 -34.78 0.25 40.75
N TYR A 594 -34.14 0.78 39.72
CA TYR A 594 -32.70 0.72 39.54
C TYR A 594 -32.07 2.13 39.57
N VAL A 595 -30.86 2.18 40.08
CA VAL A 595 -30.00 3.42 40.09
C VAL A 595 -28.67 3.14 39.41
N VAL A 596 -28.08 4.18 38.88
CA VAL A 596 -26.70 4.11 38.35
C VAL A 596 -25.73 4.01 39.54
N GLU A 597 -25.13 2.85 39.70
CA GLU A 597 -24.06 2.61 40.69
C GLU A 597 -22.69 3.06 40.16
N ASP A 598 -22.39 2.73 38.91
CA ASP A 598 -21.18 3.13 38.24
C ASP A 598 -21.41 3.39 36.75
N LYS A 599 -20.67 4.32 36.16
CA LYS A 599 -20.74 4.68 34.75
C LYS A 599 -19.38 5.08 34.22
N PRO A 600 -19.12 4.89 32.91
CA PRO A 600 -17.89 5.35 32.29
C PRO A 600 -17.66 6.86 32.49
N GLU A 601 -16.44 7.24 32.87
CA GLU A 601 -16.06 8.65 33.01
C GLU A 601 -16.08 9.37 31.65
N PRO A 602 -16.68 10.57 31.57
CA PRO A 602 -16.62 11.39 30.36
C PRO A 602 -15.20 11.76 29.99
N CYS A 603 -14.91 11.85 28.71
CA CYS A 603 -13.62 12.33 28.22
C CYS A 603 -13.75 13.18 26.96
N ASN A 604 -12.78 14.05 26.76
CA ASN A 604 -12.56 14.80 25.51
C ASN A 604 -11.06 14.88 25.30
N ILE A 605 -10.55 14.02 24.46
CA ILE A 605 -9.11 13.88 24.18
C ILE A 605 -8.81 14.12 22.70
N LYS A 606 -7.59 14.59 22.46
CA LYS A 606 -7.04 14.75 21.11
C LYS A 606 -5.57 14.36 21.13
N MET A 607 -5.09 13.84 20.02
CA MET A 607 -3.65 13.72 19.80
C MET A 607 -2.99 15.09 19.74
N SER A 608 -1.69 15.14 20.00
CA SER A 608 -0.88 16.37 20.04
C SER A 608 -0.94 17.17 18.72
N ASP A 609 -1.03 16.48 17.57
CA ASP A 609 -1.18 17.06 16.24
C ASP A 609 -2.63 17.48 15.90
N GLY A 610 -3.60 17.08 16.74
CA GLY A 610 -5.03 17.30 16.51
C GLY A 610 -5.66 16.40 15.46
N GLY A 611 -4.91 15.48 14.88
CA GLY A 611 -5.35 14.59 13.81
C GLY A 611 -6.38 13.53 14.23
N LEU A 612 -6.33 13.11 15.49
CA LEU A 612 -7.33 12.23 16.12
C LEU A 612 -8.00 12.91 17.28
N SER A 613 -9.30 12.72 17.44
CA SER A 613 -10.03 13.20 18.60
C SER A 613 -11.18 12.29 19.00
N LEU A 614 -11.43 12.20 20.30
CA LEU A 614 -12.52 11.44 20.91
C LEU A 614 -13.27 12.32 21.91
N LEU A 615 -14.59 12.43 21.73
CA LEU A 615 -15.53 12.92 22.74
C LEU A 615 -16.41 11.76 23.19
N TYR A 616 -16.38 11.43 24.47
CA TYR A 616 -17.27 10.49 25.11
C TYR A 616 -17.94 11.19 26.29
N ASN A 617 -19.21 11.47 26.20
CA ASN A 617 -19.97 12.17 27.25
C ASN A 617 -21.24 11.42 27.59
N ILE A 618 -21.36 10.95 28.83
CA ILE A 618 -22.52 10.23 29.33
C ILE A 618 -23.11 10.98 30.54
N VAL A 619 -24.39 11.31 30.45
CA VAL A 619 -25.13 12.06 31.46
C VAL A 619 -26.44 11.33 31.80
N GLN A 620 -26.76 11.30 33.08
CA GLN A 620 -28.08 10.85 33.55
C GLN A 620 -29.05 12.03 33.61
N GLN A 621 -30.25 11.85 33.08
CA GLN A 621 -31.37 12.79 33.11
C GLN A 621 -32.65 12.07 33.58
N GLY A 622 -32.92 12.12 34.88
CA GLY A 622 -33.98 11.35 35.48
C GLY A 622 -33.73 9.83 35.36
N ASN A 623 -34.65 9.10 34.75
CA ASN A 623 -34.50 7.67 34.45
C ASN A 623 -33.87 7.38 33.07
N LYS A 624 -33.29 8.37 32.42
CA LYS A 624 -32.64 8.22 31.12
C LYS A 624 -31.13 8.45 31.22
N LEU A 625 -30.39 7.63 30.52
CA LEU A 625 -28.99 7.89 30.23
C LEU A 625 -28.85 8.41 28.79
N VAL A 626 -28.11 9.49 28.63
CA VAL A 626 -27.82 10.09 27.33
C VAL A 626 -26.31 10.03 27.08
N LEU A 627 -25.92 9.25 26.08
CA LEU A 627 -24.54 9.17 25.60
C LEU A 627 -24.39 9.99 24.33
N LYS A 628 -23.34 10.81 24.27
CA LYS A 628 -22.85 11.46 23.06
C LYS A 628 -21.42 11.01 22.82
N TYR A 629 -21.20 10.35 21.71
CA TYR A 629 -19.90 9.88 21.24
C TYR A 629 -19.56 10.55 19.92
N SER A 630 -18.33 11.03 19.79
CA SER A 630 -17.79 11.51 18.53
C SER A 630 -16.33 11.13 18.42
N PHE A 631 -15.98 10.41 17.37
CA PHE A 631 -14.62 10.05 16.99
C PHE A 631 -14.32 10.71 15.66
N ASN A 632 -13.13 11.31 15.53
CA ASN A 632 -12.69 11.94 14.29
C ASN A 632 -11.27 11.52 13.97
N LEU A 633 -11.06 11.00 12.76
CA LEU A 633 -9.78 10.71 12.14
C LEU A 633 -9.56 11.72 11.02
N GLY A 634 -8.76 12.74 11.28
CA GLY A 634 -8.47 13.85 10.36
C GLY A 634 -7.17 13.70 9.58
N ASN A 635 -6.14 13.07 10.18
CA ASN A 635 -4.87 12.78 9.49
C ASN A 635 -4.84 11.36 8.98
N MET A 636 -4.41 11.20 7.74
CA MET A 636 -4.32 9.88 7.09
C MET A 636 -2.97 9.21 7.27
N MET A 637 -1.95 9.92 7.76
CA MET A 637 -0.59 9.39 7.90
C MET A 637 0.02 9.78 9.24
N TYR A 638 0.63 8.80 9.92
CA TYR A 638 1.39 8.97 11.15
C TYR A 638 2.75 8.30 11.01
N LEU A 639 3.81 9.02 11.38
CA LEU A 639 5.18 8.50 11.29
C LEU A 639 5.47 7.51 12.44
N PRO A 640 6.50 6.67 12.32
CA PRO A 640 6.92 5.78 13.40
C PRO A 640 7.22 6.52 14.73
N SER A 641 7.67 7.79 14.66
CA SER A 641 7.86 8.66 15.84
C SER A 641 6.58 8.94 16.62
N ASP A 642 5.43 8.93 15.94
CA ASP A 642 4.12 9.28 16.52
C ASP A 642 3.37 8.02 17.00
N TYR A 643 3.94 6.84 16.71
CA TYR A 643 3.26 5.56 16.92
C TYR A 643 2.86 5.28 18.37
N GLN A 644 3.69 5.68 19.35
CA GLN A 644 3.38 5.43 20.76
C GLN A 644 2.14 6.23 21.22
N GLU A 645 2.02 7.49 20.78
CA GLU A 645 0.83 8.31 21.07
C GLU A 645 -0.40 7.76 20.33
N LEU A 646 -0.22 7.36 19.05
CA LEU A 646 -1.27 6.74 18.23
C LEU A 646 -1.80 5.45 18.89
N LYS A 647 -0.90 4.54 19.28
CA LYS A 647 -1.26 3.29 19.95
C LYS A 647 -2.02 3.55 21.24
N TRP A 648 -1.49 4.44 22.11
CA TRP A 648 -2.16 4.82 23.35
C TRP A 648 -3.56 5.36 23.08
N PHE A 649 -3.72 6.22 22.06
CA PHE A 649 -5.01 6.81 21.73
C PHE A 649 -6.03 5.72 21.30
N TRP A 650 -5.63 4.79 20.47
CA TRP A 650 -6.51 3.70 20.01
C TRP A 650 -6.83 2.69 21.13
N ASP A 651 -5.86 2.36 21.97
CA ASP A 651 -6.10 1.54 23.17
C ASP A 651 -7.11 2.21 24.08
N PHE A 652 -7.00 3.52 24.30
CA PHE A 652 -7.96 4.30 25.10
C PHE A 652 -9.34 4.37 24.44
N VAL A 653 -9.43 4.52 23.12
CA VAL A 653 -10.72 4.47 22.40
C VAL A 653 -11.38 3.11 22.59
N ALA A 654 -10.66 2.00 22.44
CA ALA A 654 -11.15 0.66 22.65
C ALA A 654 -11.64 0.45 24.11
N GLU A 655 -10.86 0.91 25.09
CA GLU A 655 -11.25 0.88 26.52
C GLU A 655 -12.59 1.61 26.74
N LYS A 656 -12.73 2.83 26.23
CA LYS A 656 -13.95 3.63 26.38
C LYS A 656 -15.17 3.03 25.64
N ASN A 657 -14.94 2.43 24.48
CA ASN A 657 -16.00 1.76 23.71
C ASN A 657 -16.52 0.48 24.40
N ASN A 658 -15.70 -0.17 25.22
CA ASN A 658 -16.04 -1.38 25.97
C ASN A 658 -16.43 -1.13 27.42
N ALA A 659 -16.37 0.15 27.88
CA ALA A 659 -16.68 0.48 29.26
C ALA A 659 -18.15 0.21 29.61
N MET A 660 -18.37 -0.41 30.76
CA MET A 660 -19.71 -0.85 31.21
C MET A 660 -20.35 0.20 32.13
N LEU A 661 -21.64 0.34 31.97
CA LEU A 661 -22.53 0.97 32.92
C LEU A 661 -23.00 -0.10 33.90
N VAL A 662 -23.00 0.22 35.19
CA VAL A 662 -23.53 -0.68 36.26
C VAL A 662 -24.77 -0.06 36.88
N LEU A 663 -25.85 -0.78 36.80
CA LEU A 663 -27.10 -0.45 37.47
C LEU A 663 -27.31 -1.38 38.64
N LYS A 664 -27.85 -0.84 39.76
CA LYS A 664 -28.13 -1.58 40.98
C LYS A 664 -29.61 -1.42 41.36
N LYS A 665 -30.22 -2.53 41.72
CA LYS A 665 -31.57 -2.54 42.25
C LYS A 665 -31.63 -1.82 43.60
N GLN A 666 -32.62 -0.94 43.80
CA GLN A 666 -32.85 -0.23 45.07
C GLN A 666 -33.53 -1.10 46.12
#